data_89c0912c1e0b133be7f595c65a050088
#
_entry.id   89c0912c1e0b133be7f595c65a050088
#
_cell.length_a   1.000
_cell.length_b   1.000
_cell.length_c   1.000
_cell.angle_alpha   90.00
_cell.angle_beta   90.00
_cell.angle_gamma   90.00
#
_symmetry.space_group_name_H-M   'P 1'
#
loop_
_entity.id
_entity.type
_entity.pdbx_description
1 polymer ?
#
loop_
_entity_poly.entity_id
_entity_poly.type
_entity_poly.pdbx_seq_one_letter_code
_entity_poly.pdbx_strand_id
1 'polypeptide(L)'
;EDNILDGDALARFGARESEKFRFLGVDRRDAKRRRPTDENYDPRTLYLPPDFVKKLTGGQRQWWEFKSKHMDKVVFFKMGKFYELFEMDAHVGAKELDIQYMKGEQPHCGFPEKNFSVNIEKLVRKGYRVLVVEQTETPDQLEQRRKETGSKDKVVKREICAVVTKGTLTDGEMLLTNPDASFLMALTEGGESLTDQTAEHNFGICLVDVATKKIMLGQFKDDQDCSALSCLLSEMRPVEIIKPAKVLSSATERTIVRQTRNPLVNNLVPFSEFWDSEKTIHEVGIFYKRISCQPSSAYSSEGKIPGDGSSFLPKILSELATEDKNGSLALSALGGAIYYLRQAFLDESLLRFAKFESLPCCDFSNVNEKQHMVLDAAALENLEIFENSRNGGYSGTLYAQLNQCVTASGKRLLKTWLARPLYNPELIKERQDAVAILRGENLPYSLEFRKALSRLPDMERLIARMFSSIEASGRNGDKVVLYEDTAKKEVQEFISTLRGCETMAEACSSLRAILKHDKSRRLLHLLTPGQILPNISSSIKYFKDAFDWVEAHNSGRVIPHEGADEEFDCACKTVEEFESNLKKHLKEQRKLLGDPSINYVTVGKDEYLLEVPEILSGSVPRDYELCSSKKGVSRYWTPTIKKLLKELSQAKSEKESALKSILQRLIGRFCEHQEKWRQLVSATAELDVLISLAFASDSYEGVRCRPVISGSTSDDVPHLSATGLGHPVLRGDTLGRGSFVPNNVKIGGSEKASFILLTGPNMGGKSTLLRQVCLAVILAQIGADVPAETFEVSPVDRICVRMGAKDHIMAGQSTFLTELSETAVML
;
A
#
# COMPACT_ATOMS: atom_id res chain seq x y z
N GLU A 1 9.24 -30.71 0.11
CA GLU A 1 8.74 -30.83 -1.28
C GLU A 1 7.50 -31.70 -1.27
N ASP A 2 6.37 -31.13 -0.89
CA ASP A 2 5.07 -31.80 -0.95
C ASP A 2 4.69 -31.98 -2.41
N ASN A 3 4.35 -33.21 -2.79
CA ASN A 3 3.83 -33.54 -4.12
C ASN A 3 2.59 -32.68 -4.42
N ILE A 4 2.75 -31.67 -5.27
CA ILE A 4 1.68 -30.74 -5.69
C ILE A 4 0.67 -31.46 -6.61
N LEU A 5 1.06 -32.61 -7.18
CA LEU A 5 0.25 -33.42 -8.06
C LEU A 5 -0.66 -34.38 -7.29
N ASP A 6 -1.96 -34.27 -7.51
CA ASP A 6 -3.00 -35.09 -6.88
C ASP A 6 -3.66 -36.02 -7.92
N GLY A 7 -3.99 -37.25 -7.56
CA GLY A 7 -4.78 -38.21 -8.32
C GLY A 7 -4.62 -38.19 -9.86
N ASP A 8 -5.63 -37.67 -10.54
CA ASP A 8 -5.68 -37.61 -12.02
C ASP A 8 -4.57 -36.76 -12.65
N ALA A 9 -4.06 -35.73 -11.96
CA ALA A 9 -2.95 -34.91 -12.43
C ALA A 9 -1.63 -35.68 -12.40
N LEU A 10 -1.41 -36.51 -11.39
CA LEU A 10 -0.25 -37.38 -11.29
C LEU A 10 -0.24 -38.45 -12.39
N ALA A 11 -1.39 -39.06 -12.65
CA ALA A 11 -1.55 -40.02 -13.74
C ALA A 11 -1.30 -39.40 -15.14
N ARG A 12 -1.73 -38.16 -15.34
CA ARG A 12 -1.61 -37.46 -16.64
C ARG A 12 -0.23 -36.85 -16.88
N PHE A 13 0.42 -36.32 -15.86
CA PHE A 13 1.63 -35.49 -16.00
C PHE A 13 2.88 -36.03 -15.30
N GLY A 14 2.75 -37.03 -14.40
CA GLY A 14 3.87 -37.53 -13.58
C GLY A 14 5.03 -38.08 -14.40
N ALA A 15 4.75 -38.80 -15.49
CA ALA A 15 5.79 -39.31 -16.40
C ALA A 15 6.56 -38.18 -17.12
N ARG A 16 5.92 -37.06 -17.40
CA ARG A 16 6.54 -35.93 -18.09
C ARG A 16 7.63 -35.26 -17.24
N GLU A 17 7.41 -35.08 -15.96
CA GLU A 17 8.39 -34.46 -15.05
C GLU A 17 9.62 -35.35 -14.87
N SER A 18 9.43 -36.63 -14.67
CA SER A 18 10.53 -37.57 -14.47
C SER A 18 11.38 -37.81 -15.72
N GLU A 19 10.77 -37.88 -16.89
CA GLU A 19 11.44 -38.24 -18.17
C GLU A 19 11.97 -37.00 -18.92
N LYS A 20 11.17 -35.92 -19.01
CA LYS A 20 11.52 -34.74 -19.82
C LYS A 20 12.32 -33.70 -19.05
N PHE A 21 12.19 -33.63 -17.73
CA PHE A 21 12.79 -32.58 -16.90
C PHE A 21 13.81 -33.09 -15.89
N ARG A 22 14.71 -34.00 -16.28
CA ARG A 22 15.80 -34.48 -15.38
C ARG A 22 16.60 -33.36 -14.73
N PHE A 23 16.69 -32.18 -15.39
CA PHE A 23 17.36 -31.01 -14.87
C PHE A 23 16.61 -30.29 -13.74
N LEU A 24 15.36 -30.66 -13.43
CA LEU A 24 14.62 -30.21 -12.24
C LEU A 24 14.88 -31.09 -11.02
N GLY A 25 15.23 -32.36 -11.22
CA GLY A 25 15.47 -33.36 -10.18
C GLY A 25 16.96 -33.57 -9.90
N VAL A 26 17.42 -34.80 -10.16
CA VAL A 26 18.79 -35.30 -9.81
C VAL A 26 19.91 -34.45 -10.44
N ASP A 27 19.71 -33.93 -11.65
CA ASP A 27 20.68 -33.10 -12.38
C ASP A 27 20.48 -31.62 -12.21
N ARG A 28 19.75 -31.20 -11.16
CA ARG A 28 19.45 -29.77 -10.91
C ARG A 28 20.73 -28.97 -10.70
N ARG A 29 20.84 -27.85 -11.40
CA ARG A 29 21.93 -26.87 -11.29
C ARG A 29 21.37 -25.47 -11.35
N ASP A 30 21.99 -24.54 -10.61
CA ASP A 30 21.68 -23.13 -10.71
C ASP A 30 22.16 -22.49 -12.03
N ALA A 31 21.86 -21.23 -12.27
CA ALA A 31 22.28 -20.48 -13.46
C ALA A 31 23.80 -20.50 -13.67
N LYS A 32 24.60 -20.62 -12.60
CA LYS A 32 26.07 -20.74 -12.62
C LYS A 32 26.55 -22.20 -12.70
N ARG A 33 25.65 -23.16 -12.95
CA ARG A 33 25.87 -24.61 -13.05
C ARG A 33 26.35 -25.29 -11.76
N ARG A 34 26.16 -24.66 -10.59
CA ARG A 34 26.46 -25.24 -9.28
C ARG A 34 25.38 -26.24 -8.87
N ARG A 35 25.75 -27.26 -8.12
CA ARG A 35 24.81 -28.29 -7.60
C ARG A 35 24.24 -27.87 -6.25
N PRO A 36 23.10 -28.44 -5.80
CA PRO A 36 22.53 -28.16 -4.48
C PRO A 36 23.46 -28.42 -3.28
N THR A 37 24.51 -29.19 -3.46
CA THR A 37 25.54 -29.45 -2.44
C THR A 37 26.61 -28.37 -2.32
N ASP A 38 26.63 -27.39 -3.23
CA ASP A 38 27.57 -26.27 -3.22
C ASP A 38 27.10 -25.23 -2.23
N GLU A 39 27.98 -24.69 -1.39
CA GLU A 39 27.63 -23.64 -0.40
C GLU A 39 27.09 -22.36 -1.02
N ASN A 40 27.48 -22.06 -2.25
CA ASN A 40 27.06 -20.89 -2.98
C ASN A 40 25.90 -21.17 -3.95
N TYR A 41 25.24 -22.32 -3.85
CA TYR A 41 24.10 -22.69 -4.68
C TYR A 41 22.93 -21.71 -4.52
N ASP A 42 22.40 -21.22 -5.64
CA ASP A 42 21.23 -20.33 -5.64
C ASP A 42 19.99 -21.08 -6.13
N PRO A 43 19.10 -21.52 -5.20
CA PRO A 43 17.89 -22.27 -5.55
C PRO A 43 16.86 -21.48 -6.35
N ARG A 44 16.99 -20.15 -6.39
CA ARG A 44 16.09 -19.25 -7.15
C ARG A 44 16.29 -19.33 -8.65
N THR A 45 17.41 -19.92 -9.10
CA THR A 45 17.77 -20.01 -10.51
C THR A 45 17.90 -21.44 -11.00
N LEU A 46 17.82 -21.63 -12.30
CA LEU A 46 17.90 -22.94 -12.95
C LEU A 46 18.71 -22.86 -14.23
N TYR A 47 19.64 -23.81 -14.43
CA TYR A 47 20.33 -24.00 -15.70
C TYR A 47 19.46 -24.79 -16.67
N LEU A 48 19.18 -24.21 -17.84
CA LEU A 48 18.44 -24.88 -18.93
C LEU A 48 19.42 -25.50 -19.94
N PRO A 49 19.32 -26.81 -20.21
CA PRO A 49 20.13 -27.45 -21.25
C PRO A 49 19.85 -26.86 -22.65
N PRO A 50 20.89 -26.53 -23.46
CA PRO A 50 20.71 -25.93 -24.79
C PRO A 50 19.84 -26.75 -25.73
N ASP A 51 19.92 -28.08 -25.65
CA ASP A 51 19.12 -28.98 -26.50
C ASP A 51 17.63 -29.00 -26.10
N PHE A 52 17.32 -28.72 -24.84
CA PHE A 52 15.95 -28.49 -24.40
C PHE A 52 15.41 -27.16 -24.95
N VAL A 53 16.19 -26.08 -24.85
CA VAL A 53 15.78 -24.74 -25.31
C VAL A 53 15.53 -24.71 -26.82
N LYS A 54 16.30 -25.47 -27.64
CA LYS A 54 16.11 -25.57 -29.10
C LYS A 54 14.76 -26.19 -29.50
N LYS A 55 14.18 -27.07 -28.67
CA LYS A 55 12.93 -27.76 -28.91
C LYS A 55 11.69 -26.96 -28.54
N LEU A 56 11.84 -25.83 -27.86
CA LEU A 56 10.76 -25.01 -27.40
C LEU A 56 10.18 -24.09 -28.50
N THR A 57 8.87 -23.91 -28.48
CA THR A 57 8.21 -22.87 -29.28
C THR A 57 8.59 -21.47 -28.78
N GLY A 58 8.34 -20.41 -29.54
CA GLY A 58 8.74 -19.06 -29.16
C GLY A 58 8.13 -18.60 -27.82
N GLY A 59 6.84 -18.88 -27.58
CA GLY A 59 6.18 -18.56 -26.32
C GLY A 59 6.71 -19.36 -25.13
N GLN A 60 6.89 -20.68 -25.32
CA GLN A 60 7.48 -21.53 -24.28
C GLN A 60 8.91 -21.13 -23.95
N ARG A 61 9.71 -20.71 -24.94
CA ARG A 61 11.07 -20.23 -24.72
C ARG A 61 11.08 -18.97 -23.86
N GLN A 62 10.20 -17.99 -24.16
CA GLN A 62 10.08 -16.79 -23.31
C GLN A 62 9.67 -17.15 -21.89
N TRP A 63 8.68 -18.03 -21.69
CA TRP A 63 8.26 -18.45 -20.35
C TRP A 63 9.40 -19.12 -19.57
N TRP A 64 10.12 -20.06 -20.17
CA TRP A 64 11.26 -20.71 -19.53
C TRP A 64 12.43 -19.77 -19.26
N GLU A 65 12.61 -18.74 -20.10
CA GLU A 65 13.61 -17.70 -19.86
C GLU A 65 13.32 -16.90 -18.57
N PHE A 66 12.05 -16.57 -18.32
CA PHE A 66 11.63 -15.95 -17.07
C PHE A 66 11.69 -16.94 -15.91
N LYS A 67 11.12 -18.12 -16.06
CA LYS A 67 11.03 -19.12 -14.98
C LYS A 67 12.40 -19.58 -14.51
N SER A 68 13.34 -19.80 -15.40
CA SER A 68 14.70 -20.25 -15.03
C SER A 68 15.48 -19.26 -14.15
N LYS A 69 15.10 -17.98 -14.16
CA LYS A 69 15.67 -16.92 -13.31
C LYS A 69 14.87 -16.70 -12.02
N HIS A 70 13.65 -17.25 -11.94
CA HIS A 70 12.67 -17.01 -10.87
C HIS A 70 11.94 -18.29 -10.46
N MET A 71 12.71 -19.37 -10.13
CA MET A 71 12.13 -20.66 -9.72
C MET A 71 11.32 -20.59 -8.43
N ASP A 72 11.59 -19.60 -7.59
CA ASP A 72 10.91 -19.31 -6.33
C ASP A 72 9.56 -18.58 -6.50
N LYS A 73 9.16 -18.29 -7.73
CA LYS A 73 7.95 -17.49 -8.03
C LYS A 73 7.03 -18.21 -8.99
N VAL A 74 5.72 -18.03 -8.81
CA VAL A 74 4.68 -18.45 -9.77
C VAL A 74 4.56 -17.39 -10.87
N VAL A 75 4.70 -17.79 -12.13
CA VAL A 75 4.69 -16.86 -13.27
C VAL A 75 3.28 -16.71 -13.82
N PHE A 76 2.71 -15.52 -13.74
CA PHE A 76 1.52 -15.11 -14.48
C PHE A 76 1.94 -14.56 -15.84
N PHE A 77 1.73 -15.32 -16.88
CA PHE A 77 2.22 -15.02 -18.22
C PHE A 77 1.10 -14.50 -19.12
N LYS A 78 1.18 -13.24 -19.54
CA LYS A 78 0.13 -12.59 -20.33
C LYS A 78 0.04 -13.13 -21.75
N MET A 79 -1.16 -13.58 -22.14
CA MET A 79 -1.49 -14.05 -23.48
C MET A 79 -2.80 -13.40 -23.94
N GLY A 80 -2.71 -12.23 -24.60
CA GLY A 80 -3.87 -11.44 -24.96
C GLY A 80 -4.68 -11.00 -23.72
N LYS A 81 -5.96 -11.34 -23.63
CA LYS A 81 -6.85 -11.02 -22.49
C LYS A 81 -6.78 -12.06 -21.35
N PHE A 82 -5.82 -13.00 -21.39
CA PHE A 82 -5.67 -14.05 -20.39
C PHE A 82 -4.30 -14.01 -19.73
N TYR A 83 -4.24 -14.46 -18.47
CA TYR A 83 -3.01 -14.89 -17.84
C TYR A 83 -2.95 -16.41 -17.84
N GLU A 84 -1.85 -16.95 -18.32
CA GLU A 84 -1.62 -18.37 -18.45
C GLU A 84 -0.48 -18.82 -17.55
N LEU A 85 -0.66 -20.01 -16.99
CA LEU A 85 0.32 -20.71 -16.15
C LEU A 85 0.71 -22.01 -16.83
N PHE A 86 2.01 -22.28 -16.85
CA PHE A 86 2.58 -23.45 -17.53
C PHE A 86 3.36 -24.31 -16.56
N GLU A 87 3.48 -25.62 -16.88
CA GLU A 87 4.27 -26.63 -16.19
C GLU A 87 4.01 -26.63 -14.67
N MET A 88 5.05 -26.46 -13.80
CA MET A 88 4.89 -26.45 -12.36
C MET A 88 3.95 -25.34 -11.85
N ASP A 89 3.90 -24.20 -12.52
CA ASP A 89 3.01 -23.11 -12.13
C ASP A 89 1.54 -23.43 -12.43
N ALA A 90 1.26 -24.23 -13.47
CA ALA A 90 -0.09 -24.72 -13.77
C ALA A 90 -0.60 -25.68 -12.68
N HIS A 91 0.27 -26.46 -12.05
CA HIS A 91 -0.12 -27.31 -10.92
C HIS A 91 -0.52 -26.46 -9.69
N VAL A 92 0.25 -25.39 -9.42
CA VAL A 92 -0.13 -24.42 -8.37
C VAL A 92 -1.47 -23.77 -8.70
N GLY A 93 -1.68 -23.33 -9.94
CA GLY A 93 -2.94 -22.74 -10.39
C GLY A 93 -4.15 -23.68 -10.23
N ALA A 94 -4.00 -24.94 -10.58
CA ALA A 94 -5.05 -25.94 -10.41
C ALA A 94 -5.36 -26.20 -8.91
N LYS A 95 -4.34 -26.39 -8.07
CA LYS A 95 -4.50 -26.71 -6.65
C LYS A 95 -5.03 -25.54 -5.84
N GLU A 96 -4.49 -24.35 -6.05
CA GLU A 96 -4.71 -23.20 -5.16
C GLU A 96 -5.81 -22.24 -5.66
N LEU A 97 -6.05 -22.20 -6.97
CA LEU A 97 -7.03 -21.30 -7.60
C LEU A 97 -8.27 -22.03 -8.15
N ASP A 98 -8.32 -23.37 -8.04
CA ASP A 98 -9.37 -24.23 -8.61
C ASP A 98 -9.56 -24.04 -10.14
N ILE A 99 -8.45 -23.80 -10.86
CA ILE A 99 -8.49 -23.62 -12.31
C ILE A 99 -8.27 -24.96 -12.98
N GLN A 100 -9.15 -25.31 -13.92
CA GLN A 100 -9.03 -26.57 -14.66
C GLN A 100 -7.87 -26.55 -15.65
N TYR A 101 -7.19 -27.69 -15.80
CA TYR A 101 -6.20 -27.86 -16.85
C TYR A 101 -6.84 -27.80 -18.24
N MET A 102 -6.18 -27.09 -19.15
CA MET A 102 -6.53 -27.11 -20.55
C MET A 102 -6.19 -28.46 -21.20
N LYS A 103 -6.84 -28.77 -22.32
CA LYS A 103 -6.56 -30.01 -23.09
C LYS A 103 -5.14 -29.96 -23.65
N GLY A 104 -4.40 -31.05 -23.56
CA GLY A 104 -3.04 -31.18 -24.11
C GLY A 104 -2.12 -32.01 -23.20
N GLU A 105 -0.92 -32.28 -23.70
CA GLU A 105 0.13 -33.02 -22.95
C GLU A 105 0.93 -32.11 -21.99
N GLN A 106 0.92 -30.81 -22.21
CA GLN A 106 1.60 -29.84 -21.36
C GLN A 106 0.68 -29.39 -20.23
N PRO A 107 1.10 -29.42 -18.97
CA PRO A 107 0.37 -28.79 -17.89
C PRO A 107 0.17 -27.30 -18.21
N HIS A 108 -1.07 -26.90 -18.35
CA HIS A 108 -1.44 -25.57 -18.77
C HIS A 108 -2.81 -25.21 -18.23
N CYS A 109 -2.92 -24.08 -17.58
CA CYS A 109 -4.18 -23.48 -17.14
C CYS A 109 -4.14 -21.97 -17.29
N GLY A 110 -5.28 -21.30 -17.22
CA GLY A 110 -5.31 -19.86 -17.37
C GLY A 110 -6.65 -19.26 -16.96
N PHE A 111 -6.66 -17.95 -16.76
CA PHE A 111 -7.85 -17.20 -16.37
C PHE A 111 -7.90 -15.83 -17.07
N PRO A 112 -9.11 -15.24 -17.23
CA PRO A 112 -9.28 -13.93 -17.82
C PRO A 112 -8.65 -12.81 -16.98
N GLU A 113 -8.14 -11.76 -17.63
CA GLU A 113 -7.53 -10.57 -16.99
C GLU A 113 -8.39 -9.97 -15.87
N LYS A 114 -9.71 -9.92 -16.04
CA LYS A 114 -10.64 -9.42 -15.02
C LYS A 114 -10.54 -10.12 -13.64
N ASN A 115 -10.02 -11.35 -13.61
CA ASN A 115 -9.85 -12.15 -12.41
C ASN A 115 -8.43 -12.02 -11.83
N PHE A 116 -7.59 -11.15 -12.39
CA PHE A 116 -6.19 -10.98 -11.99
C PHE A 116 -6.04 -10.67 -10.49
N SER A 117 -6.72 -9.62 -10.02
CA SER A 117 -6.62 -9.17 -8.62
C SER A 117 -7.03 -10.27 -7.62
N VAL A 118 -8.13 -10.99 -7.90
CA VAL A 118 -8.63 -12.06 -7.03
C VAL A 118 -7.67 -13.25 -6.97
N ASN A 119 -7.13 -13.66 -8.11
CA ASN A 119 -6.27 -14.84 -8.19
C ASN A 119 -4.88 -14.57 -7.59
N ILE A 120 -4.31 -13.38 -7.82
CA ILE A 120 -3.02 -13.02 -7.23
C ILE A 120 -3.14 -12.89 -5.71
N GLU A 121 -4.22 -12.30 -5.20
CA GLU A 121 -4.49 -12.21 -3.76
C GLU A 121 -4.56 -13.60 -3.11
N LYS A 122 -5.29 -14.53 -3.70
CA LYS A 122 -5.40 -15.90 -3.18
C LYS A 122 -4.04 -16.57 -3.04
N LEU A 123 -3.18 -16.51 -4.07
CA LEU A 123 -1.85 -17.10 -4.02
C LEU A 123 -0.94 -16.42 -3.00
N VAL A 124 -0.91 -15.10 -3.01
CA VAL A 124 -0.04 -14.31 -2.14
C VAL A 124 -0.42 -14.50 -0.67
N ARG A 125 -1.71 -14.57 -0.32
CA ARG A 125 -2.16 -14.87 1.05
C ARG A 125 -1.70 -16.25 1.54
N LYS A 126 -1.60 -17.22 0.65
CA LYS A 126 -1.05 -18.56 0.94
C LYS A 126 0.49 -18.60 1.02
N GLY A 127 1.16 -17.47 0.79
CA GLY A 127 2.61 -17.32 0.90
C GLY A 127 3.39 -17.50 -0.41
N TYR A 128 2.71 -17.65 -1.54
CA TYR A 128 3.37 -17.69 -2.84
C TYR A 128 3.87 -16.30 -3.25
N ARG A 129 5.00 -16.26 -3.97
CA ARG A 129 5.49 -15.07 -4.66
C ARG A 129 5.04 -15.16 -6.12
N VAL A 130 4.44 -14.11 -6.66
CA VAL A 130 3.91 -14.10 -8.02
C VAL A 130 4.71 -13.13 -8.89
N LEU A 131 5.20 -13.64 -10.02
CA LEU A 131 5.90 -12.86 -11.03
C LEU A 131 4.92 -12.52 -12.16
N VAL A 132 4.68 -11.24 -12.39
CA VAL A 132 3.75 -10.76 -13.43
C VAL A 132 4.55 -10.39 -14.67
N VAL A 133 4.25 -11.08 -15.78
CA VAL A 133 4.88 -10.88 -17.09
C VAL A 133 3.82 -10.36 -18.06
N GLU A 134 3.98 -9.11 -18.50
CA GLU A 134 3.04 -8.41 -19.40
C GLU A 134 3.52 -8.36 -20.85
N GLN A 135 2.57 -8.18 -21.77
CA GLN A 135 2.89 -7.89 -23.17
C GLN A 135 3.27 -6.41 -23.32
N THR A 136 4.45 -6.17 -23.89
CA THR A 136 4.98 -4.83 -24.15
C THR A 136 5.01 -4.50 -25.65
N GLU A 137 4.43 -5.35 -26.48
CA GLU A 137 4.37 -5.19 -27.93
C GLU A 137 3.01 -5.68 -28.47
N THR A 138 2.39 -4.88 -29.34
CA THR A 138 1.19 -5.31 -30.08
C THR A 138 1.55 -6.18 -31.29
N PRO A 139 0.61 -6.98 -31.86
CA PRO A 139 0.85 -7.72 -33.09
C PRO A 139 1.30 -6.82 -34.27
N ASP A 140 0.74 -5.62 -34.37
CA ASP A 140 1.10 -4.65 -35.42
C ASP A 140 2.52 -4.12 -35.26
N GLN A 141 2.93 -3.81 -34.02
CA GLN A 141 4.30 -3.42 -33.68
C GLN A 141 5.30 -4.56 -33.95
N LEU A 142 4.92 -5.81 -33.71
CA LEU A 142 5.73 -6.98 -34.07
C LEU A 142 5.96 -7.04 -35.58
N GLU A 143 4.92 -6.81 -36.40
CA GLU A 143 5.07 -6.80 -37.85
C GLU A 143 5.95 -5.64 -38.32
N GLN A 144 5.80 -4.46 -37.75
CA GLN A 144 6.64 -3.31 -38.03
C GLN A 144 8.11 -3.62 -37.67
N ARG A 145 8.39 -4.13 -36.48
CA ARG A 145 9.74 -4.54 -36.05
C ARG A 145 10.36 -5.56 -36.98
N ARG A 146 9.57 -6.53 -37.46
CA ARG A 146 10.04 -7.54 -38.42
C ARG A 146 10.42 -6.92 -39.78
N LYS A 147 9.67 -5.89 -40.22
CA LYS A 147 9.96 -5.17 -41.47
C LYS A 147 11.22 -4.30 -41.33
N GLU A 148 11.39 -3.64 -40.19
CA GLU A 148 12.50 -2.70 -39.95
C GLU A 148 13.83 -3.41 -39.61
N THR A 149 13.79 -4.45 -38.78
CA THR A 149 15.01 -5.12 -38.28
C THR A 149 15.35 -6.42 -38.99
N GLY A 150 14.47 -6.91 -39.90
CA GLY A 150 14.64 -8.21 -40.52
C GLY A 150 14.51 -9.41 -39.57
N SER A 151 13.98 -9.18 -38.33
CA SER A 151 13.84 -10.21 -37.32
C SER A 151 12.90 -11.33 -37.74
N LYS A 152 13.27 -12.59 -37.46
CA LYS A 152 12.45 -13.78 -37.71
C LYS A 152 11.55 -14.13 -36.52
N ASP A 153 11.46 -13.28 -35.53
CA ASP A 153 10.62 -13.51 -34.35
C ASP A 153 9.14 -13.59 -34.73
N LYS A 154 8.45 -14.62 -34.21
CA LYS A 154 7.02 -14.84 -34.46
C LYS A 154 6.16 -14.50 -33.21
N VAL A 155 6.78 -14.04 -32.15
CA VAL A 155 6.10 -13.83 -30.84
C VAL A 155 6.34 -12.40 -30.37
N VAL A 156 5.29 -11.77 -29.86
CA VAL A 156 5.34 -10.43 -29.25
C VAL A 156 6.27 -10.42 -28.03
N LYS A 157 6.91 -9.29 -27.78
CA LYS A 157 7.76 -9.11 -26.60
C LYS A 157 6.92 -9.10 -25.33
N ARG A 158 7.49 -9.69 -24.28
CA ARG A 158 6.96 -9.67 -22.93
C ARG A 158 8.08 -9.32 -21.97
N GLU A 159 7.73 -8.59 -20.92
CA GLU A 159 8.67 -8.15 -19.91
C GLU A 159 8.07 -8.32 -18.51
N ILE A 160 8.95 -8.43 -17.51
CA ILE A 160 8.52 -8.51 -16.11
C ILE A 160 8.08 -7.10 -15.71
N CYS A 161 6.86 -6.97 -15.18
CA CYS A 161 6.30 -5.70 -14.75
C CYS A 161 6.10 -5.60 -13.24
N ALA A 162 5.92 -6.73 -12.54
CA ALA A 162 5.77 -6.73 -11.09
C ALA A 162 6.19 -8.06 -10.46
N VAL A 163 6.60 -8.00 -9.20
CA VAL A 163 6.69 -9.14 -8.30
C VAL A 163 5.79 -8.85 -7.10
N VAL A 164 4.80 -9.71 -6.89
CA VAL A 164 3.79 -9.50 -5.84
C VAL A 164 3.96 -10.54 -4.73
N THR A 165 4.03 -10.05 -3.50
CA THR A 165 4.16 -10.82 -2.26
C THR A 165 3.21 -10.28 -1.19
N LYS A 166 3.16 -10.91 -0.01
CA LYS A 166 2.33 -10.43 1.11
C LYS A 166 2.62 -8.97 1.49
N GLY A 167 3.89 -8.56 1.46
CA GLY A 167 4.34 -7.21 1.82
C GLY A 167 4.33 -6.20 0.68
N THR A 168 4.15 -6.63 -0.58
CA THR A 168 4.20 -5.76 -1.77
C THR A 168 2.85 -5.63 -2.48
N LEU A 169 1.75 -6.01 -1.84
CA LEU A 169 0.40 -5.80 -2.36
C LEU A 169 0.05 -4.31 -2.41
N THR A 170 -0.29 -3.80 -3.59
CA THR A 170 -0.65 -2.38 -3.82
C THR A 170 -2.03 -2.20 -4.44
N ASP A 171 -2.61 -3.23 -5.05
CA ASP A 171 -3.93 -3.14 -5.69
C ASP A 171 -5.05 -2.98 -4.64
N GLY A 172 -5.92 -1.98 -4.86
CA GLY A 172 -7.00 -1.66 -3.95
C GLY A 172 -8.06 -2.75 -3.79
N GLU A 173 -8.35 -3.51 -4.85
CA GLU A 173 -9.30 -4.62 -4.77
C GLU A 173 -8.77 -5.74 -3.87
N MET A 174 -7.46 -6.02 -3.93
CA MET A 174 -6.80 -7.02 -3.09
C MET A 174 -6.78 -6.62 -1.61
N LEU A 175 -6.86 -5.31 -1.31
CA LEU A 175 -6.76 -4.77 0.04
C LEU A 175 -8.13 -4.42 0.67
N LEU A 176 -9.24 -4.53 -0.08
CA LEU A 176 -10.59 -4.21 0.41
C LEU A 176 -11.00 -5.07 1.60
N THR A 177 -10.60 -6.34 1.61
CA THR A 177 -10.99 -7.30 2.65
C THR A 177 -10.16 -7.17 3.92
N ASN A 178 -9.00 -6.48 3.88
CA ASN A 178 -8.11 -6.30 5.03
C ASN A 178 -7.76 -4.81 5.21
N PRO A 179 -8.39 -4.12 6.18
CA PRO A 179 -8.08 -2.73 6.49
C PRO A 179 -6.73 -2.53 7.17
N ASP A 180 -6.09 -3.61 7.66
CA ASP A 180 -4.85 -3.54 8.42
C ASP A 180 -3.65 -3.19 7.54
N ALA A 181 -2.63 -2.58 8.12
CA ALA A 181 -1.35 -2.35 7.46
C ALA A 181 -0.63 -3.70 7.22
N SER A 182 0.01 -3.82 6.06
CA SER A 182 0.81 -5.00 5.69
C SER A 182 2.28 -4.61 5.69
N PHE A 183 2.91 -4.64 6.87
CA PHE A 183 4.30 -4.22 7.01
C PHE A 183 5.28 -5.24 6.45
N LEU A 184 6.19 -4.74 5.61
CA LEU A 184 7.43 -5.36 5.24
C LEU A 184 8.51 -4.82 6.19
N MET A 185 9.21 -5.70 6.90
CA MET A 185 10.23 -5.34 7.89
C MET A 185 11.61 -5.77 7.42
N ALA A 186 12.52 -4.84 7.26
CA ALA A 186 13.95 -5.14 7.13
C ALA A 186 14.62 -4.97 8.48
N LEU A 187 15.38 -5.97 8.90
CA LEU A 187 16.05 -6.06 10.19
C LEU A 187 17.51 -6.44 10.01
N THR A 188 18.39 -5.70 10.69
CA THR A 188 19.79 -6.07 10.84
C THR A 188 20.25 -5.91 12.27
N GLU A 189 21.26 -6.64 12.66
CA GLU A 189 21.84 -6.67 13.99
C GLU A 189 23.32 -6.30 13.91
N GLY A 190 23.79 -5.42 14.80
CA GLY A 190 25.18 -5.03 14.94
C GLY A 190 25.68 -5.28 16.36
N GLY A 191 26.94 -5.67 16.51
CA GLY A 191 27.55 -5.87 17.81
C GLY A 191 29.00 -6.31 17.67
N GLU A 192 29.84 -5.95 18.62
CA GLU A 192 31.29 -6.18 18.58
C GLU A 192 31.71 -7.62 18.90
N SER A 193 30.88 -8.58 18.99
CA SER A 193 31.23 -10.00 19.04
C SER A 193 29.98 -10.87 19.16
N LEU A 194 29.64 -11.60 18.12
CA LEU A 194 28.61 -12.67 18.10
C LEU A 194 28.93 -13.82 19.08
N THR A 195 30.06 -13.76 19.81
CA THR A 195 30.57 -14.80 20.70
C THR A 195 30.42 -14.49 22.19
N ASP A 196 30.12 -13.23 22.57
CA ASP A 196 29.94 -12.85 23.96
C ASP A 196 28.46 -12.97 24.38
N GLN A 197 28.16 -13.92 25.25
CA GLN A 197 26.80 -14.17 25.79
C GLN A 197 26.30 -13.03 26.71
N THR A 198 27.09 -11.98 26.92
CA THR A 198 26.79 -10.83 27.78
C THR A 198 26.61 -9.52 27.02
N ALA A 199 26.68 -9.56 25.68
CA ALA A 199 26.61 -8.34 24.86
C ALA A 199 25.15 -7.88 24.65
N GLU A 200 24.90 -6.57 24.81
CA GLU A 200 23.66 -5.91 24.40
C GLU A 200 23.48 -6.01 22.89
N HIS A 201 22.27 -6.27 22.43
CA HIS A 201 21.93 -6.28 21.02
C HIS A 201 21.72 -4.85 20.51
N ASN A 202 22.14 -4.57 19.30
CA ASN A 202 21.87 -3.29 18.64
C ASN A 202 21.17 -3.56 17.29
N PHE A 203 19.94 -3.11 17.17
CA PHE A 203 19.09 -3.36 16.01
C PHE A 203 18.92 -2.15 15.12
N GLY A 204 19.04 -2.36 13.80
CA GLY A 204 18.58 -1.42 12.79
C GLY A 204 17.34 -1.97 12.11
N ILE A 205 16.29 -1.16 12.07
CA ILE A 205 14.98 -1.56 11.55
C ILE A 205 14.45 -0.56 10.54
N CYS A 206 13.91 -1.10 9.45
CA CYS A 206 13.12 -0.38 8.47
C CYS A 206 11.78 -1.10 8.28
N LEU A 207 10.68 -0.42 8.62
CA LEU A 207 9.32 -0.88 8.36
C LEU A 207 8.73 -0.13 7.18
N VAL A 208 8.21 -0.85 6.20
CA VAL A 208 7.62 -0.29 4.98
C VAL A 208 6.17 -0.76 4.84
N ASP A 209 5.24 0.16 4.76
CA ASP A 209 3.89 -0.09 4.24
C ASP A 209 3.83 0.42 2.79
N VAL A 210 3.96 -0.49 1.86
CA VAL A 210 4.01 -0.17 0.42
C VAL A 210 2.68 0.42 -0.06
N ALA A 211 1.56 -0.03 0.52
CA ALA A 211 0.22 0.40 0.12
C ALA A 211 -0.08 1.86 0.49
N THR A 212 0.49 2.37 1.58
CA THR A 212 0.33 3.77 2.03
C THR A 212 1.59 4.62 1.78
N LYS A 213 2.68 3.99 1.29
CA LYS A 213 4.00 4.62 1.06
C LYS A 213 4.62 5.20 2.32
N LYS A 214 4.43 4.53 3.44
CA LYS A 214 4.99 4.90 4.73
C LYS A 214 6.27 4.09 5.00
N ILE A 215 7.33 4.78 5.41
CA ILE A 215 8.62 4.18 5.81
C ILE A 215 8.93 4.65 7.23
N MET A 216 9.08 3.71 8.15
CA MET A 216 9.52 4.00 9.51
C MET A 216 10.92 3.45 9.71
N LEU A 217 11.82 4.28 10.22
CA LEU A 217 13.24 3.96 10.41
C LEU A 217 13.65 4.19 11.85
N GLY A 218 14.48 3.30 12.37
CA GLY A 218 15.07 3.46 13.69
C GLY A 218 16.18 2.48 14.00
N GLN A 219 16.94 2.84 14.99
CA GLN A 219 17.99 2.01 15.57
C GLN A 219 17.86 2.10 17.08
N PHE A 220 17.96 0.97 17.77
CA PHE A 220 17.88 0.93 19.23
C PHE A 220 18.75 -0.20 19.79
N LYS A 221 19.17 -0.01 21.04
CA LYS A 221 19.80 -1.05 21.85
C LYS A 221 18.75 -1.87 22.57
N ASP A 222 18.98 -3.16 22.71
CA ASP A 222 18.08 -4.11 23.36
C ASP A 222 18.83 -4.99 24.34
N ASP A 223 18.08 -5.59 25.26
CA ASP A 223 18.59 -6.55 26.22
C ASP A 223 18.91 -7.92 25.58
N GLN A 224 19.48 -8.83 26.37
CA GLN A 224 19.84 -10.17 25.95
C GLN A 224 18.64 -11.02 25.47
N ASP A 225 17.45 -10.75 25.98
CA ASP A 225 16.19 -11.44 25.66
C ASP A 225 15.47 -10.82 24.46
N CYS A 226 16.01 -9.76 23.86
CA CYS A 226 15.41 -9.00 22.74
C CYS A 226 13.99 -8.50 23.08
N SER A 227 13.81 -7.92 24.27
CA SER A 227 12.50 -7.52 24.78
C SER A 227 11.87 -6.38 23.96
N ALA A 228 12.65 -5.35 23.57
CA ALA A 228 12.17 -4.26 22.75
C ALA A 228 11.83 -4.73 21.31
N LEU A 229 12.64 -5.60 20.73
CA LEU A 229 12.34 -6.23 19.43
C LEU A 229 11.07 -7.10 19.52
N SER A 230 10.91 -7.87 20.59
CA SER A 230 9.72 -8.68 20.87
C SER A 230 8.45 -7.81 20.91
N CYS A 231 8.51 -6.69 21.60
CA CYS A 231 7.44 -5.72 21.67
C CYS A 231 7.09 -5.15 20.29
N LEU A 232 8.09 -4.72 19.52
CA LEU A 232 7.91 -4.17 18.19
C LEU A 232 7.30 -5.19 17.21
N LEU A 233 7.76 -6.44 17.22
CA LEU A 233 7.21 -7.51 16.39
C LEU A 233 5.74 -7.81 16.72
N SER A 234 5.39 -7.82 18.01
CA SER A 234 4.01 -8.05 18.47
C SER A 234 3.07 -6.91 18.11
N GLU A 235 3.56 -5.67 18.11
CA GLU A 235 2.81 -4.49 17.74
C GLU A 235 2.61 -4.39 16.23
N MET A 236 3.73 -4.44 15.47
CA MET A 236 3.73 -4.17 14.03
C MET A 236 3.27 -5.36 13.18
N ARG A 237 3.46 -6.59 13.68
CA ARG A 237 3.04 -7.84 13.04
C ARG A 237 3.43 -7.91 11.57
N PRO A 238 4.73 -7.86 11.26
CA PRO A 238 5.18 -7.85 9.87
C PRO A 238 4.72 -9.11 9.14
N VAL A 239 4.15 -8.92 7.94
CA VAL A 239 3.73 -10.03 7.08
C VAL A 239 4.90 -10.61 6.29
N GLU A 240 5.98 -9.83 6.18
CA GLU A 240 7.20 -10.18 5.44
C GLU A 240 8.42 -9.60 6.14
N ILE A 241 9.48 -10.43 6.28
CA ILE A 241 10.72 -10.04 6.94
C ILE A 241 11.89 -10.21 5.97
N ILE A 242 12.72 -9.18 5.87
CA ILE A 242 13.95 -9.14 5.08
C ILE A 242 15.13 -9.07 6.06
N LYS A 243 16.08 -9.97 5.91
CA LYS A 243 17.25 -10.02 6.80
C LYS A 243 18.51 -10.42 6.03
N PRO A 244 19.70 -10.00 6.51
CA PRO A 244 20.96 -10.49 5.95
C PRO A 244 21.17 -11.95 6.33
N ALA A 245 21.63 -12.75 5.37
CA ALA A 245 21.85 -14.18 5.58
C ALA A 245 22.98 -14.44 6.60
N LYS A 246 22.72 -15.27 7.62
CA LYS A 246 23.70 -15.72 8.63
C LYS A 246 24.34 -14.58 9.46
N VAL A 247 23.68 -13.44 9.61
CA VAL A 247 24.19 -12.30 10.39
C VAL A 247 23.51 -12.20 11.74
N LEU A 248 22.23 -12.54 11.84
CA LEU A 248 21.48 -12.42 13.09
C LEU A 248 21.88 -13.47 14.12
N SER A 249 21.85 -13.10 15.40
CA SER A 249 22.10 -13.98 16.52
C SER A 249 21.01 -15.05 16.68
N SER A 250 21.33 -16.14 17.37
CA SER A 250 20.36 -17.20 17.66
C SER A 250 19.21 -16.74 18.58
N ALA A 251 19.45 -15.72 19.42
CA ALA A 251 18.42 -15.10 20.25
C ALA A 251 17.41 -14.34 19.40
N THR A 252 17.89 -13.50 18.48
CA THR A 252 17.08 -12.75 17.52
C THR A 252 16.25 -13.68 16.63
N GLU A 253 16.86 -14.73 16.09
CA GLU A 253 16.13 -15.71 15.25
C GLU A 253 14.99 -16.40 16.03
N ARG A 254 15.23 -16.78 17.28
CA ARG A 254 14.18 -17.38 18.15
C ARG A 254 13.07 -16.37 18.46
N THR A 255 13.42 -15.13 18.71
CA THR A 255 12.46 -14.06 18.98
C THR A 255 11.56 -13.80 17.77
N ILE A 256 12.12 -13.77 16.55
CA ILE A 256 11.34 -13.65 15.32
C ILE A 256 10.35 -14.80 15.21
N VAL A 257 10.79 -16.04 15.36
CA VAL A 257 9.91 -17.22 15.26
C VAL A 257 8.82 -17.22 16.33
N ARG A 258 9.14 -16.79 17.55
CA ARG A 258 8.19 -16.75 18.68
C ARG A 258 7.11 -15.70 18.52
N GLN A 259 7.49 -14.47 18.06
CA GLN A 259 6.61 -13.32 18.04
C GLN A 259 5.87 -13.09 16.71
N THR A 260 6.22 -13.84 15.67
CA THR A 260 5.60 -13.67 14.37
C THR A 260 4.78 -14.89 13.96
N ARG A 261 3.66 -14.66 13.25
CA ARG A 261 2.79 -15.73 12.76
C ARG A 261 3.10 -16.05 11.29
N ASN A 262 4.08 -16.90 11.07
CA ASN A 262 4.45 -17.39 9.73
C ASN A 262 4.63 -16.27 8.69
N PRO A 263 5.53 -15.30 8.92
CA PRO A 263 5.86 -14.27 7.96
C PRO A 263 6.62 -14.88 6.77
N LEU A 264 6.54 -14.22 5.62
CA LEU A 264 7.42 -14.57 4.49
C LEU A 264 8.83 -14.06 4.80
N VAL A 265 9.79 -14.94 4.95
CA VAL A 265 11.19 -14.58 5.28
C VAL A 265 12.04 -14.55 4.01
N ASN A 266 12.79 -13.47 3.80
CA ASN A 266 13.72 -13.26 2.70
C ASN A 266 15.14 -13.07 3.24
N ASN A 267 16.04 -14.00 2.91
CA ASN A 267 17.44 -13.89 3.26
C ASN A 267 18.21 -13.25 2.10
N LEU A 268 18.78 -12.09 2.31
CA LEU A 268 19.58 -11.36 1.33
C LEU A 268 21.08 -11.54 1.61
N VAL A 269 21.88 -11.57 0.54
CA VAL A 269 23.34 -11.68 0.67
C VAL A 269 23.91 -10.37 1.22
N PRO A 270 24.64 -10.40 2.37
CA PRO A 270 25.23 -9.20 2.96
C PRO A 270 26.08 -8.41 1.99
N PHE A 271 26.09 -7.09 2.11
CA PHE A 271 26.79 -6.09 1.30
C PHE A 271 26.40 -6.03 -0.19
N SER A 272 26.03 -7.12 -0.80
CA SER A 272 25.68 -7.17 -2.22
C SER A 272 24.17 -6.90 -2.45
N GLU A 273 23.31 -7.61 -1.72
CA GLU A 273 21.84 -7.52 -1.76
C GLU A 273 21.29 -6.74 -0.55
N PHE A 274 21.87 -6.97 0.65
CA PHE A 274 21.57 -6.18 1.84
C PHE A 274 22.70 -5.15 2.01
N TRP A 275 22.43 -3.91 1.57
CA TRP A 275 23.44 -2.87 1.46
C TRP A 275 23.87 -2.35 2.83
N ASP A 276 25.10 -1.83 2.92
CA ASP A 276 25.58 -1.05 4.06
C ASP A 276 25.03 0.39 4.03
N SER A 277 25.31 1.16 5.07
CA SER A 277 24.86 2.53 5.21
C SER A 277 25.40 3.46 4.13
N GLU A 278 26.67 3.33 3.75
CA GLU A 278 27.32 4.20 2.76
C GLU A 278 26.71 4.00 1.37
N LYS A 279 26.58 2.76 0.93
CA LYS A 279 25.94 2.41 -0.33
C LYS A 279 24.49 2.82 -0.36
N THR A 280 23.77 2.67 0.75
CA THR A 280 22.36 3.08 0.86
C THR A 280 22.21 4.58 0.66
N ILE A 281 22.99 5.39 1.37
CA ILE A 281 22.98 6.86 1.23
C ILE A 281 23.35 7.28 -0.19
N HIS A 282 24.37 6.64 -0.78
CA HIS A 282 24.79 6.92 -2.15
C HIS A 282 23.67 6.64 -3.17
N GLU A 283 23.05 5.46 -3.13
CA GLU A 283 22.00 5.06 -4.07
C GLU A 283 20.74 5.92 -3.93
N VAL A 284 20.32 6.18 -2.68
CA VAL A 284 19.18 7.06 -2.38
C VAL A 284 19.48 8.51 -2.76
N GLY A 285 20.71 8.98 -2.52
CA GLY A 285 21.16 10.31 -2.92
C GLY A 285 21.12 10.53 -4.43
N ILE A 286 21.57 9.55 -5.22
CA ILE A 286 21.46 9.58 -6.69
C ILE A 286 20.00 9.71 -7.12
N PHE A 287 19.11 8.94 -6.50
CA PHE A 287 17.67 8.97 -6.81
C PHE A 287 17.08 10.36 -6.57
N TYR A 288 17.25 10.94 -5.37
CA TYR A 288 16.71 12.26 -5.05
C TYR A 288 17.36 13.40 -5.85
N LYS A 289 18.65 13.31 -6.16
CA LYS A 289 19.33 14.26 -7.05
C LYS A 289 18.72 14.23 -8.46
N ARG A 290 18.43 13.03 -9.00
CA ARG A 290 17.78 12.88 -10.31
C ARG A 290 16.39 13.53 -10.34
N ILE A 291 15.57 13.32 -9.29
CA ILE A 291 14.24 13.94 -9.20
C ILE A 291 14.34 15.46 -9.11
N SER A 292 15.24 16.00 -8.29
CA SER A 292 15.40 17.45 -8.12
C SER A 292 15.84 18.18 -9.38
N CYS A 293 16.48 17.47 -10.32
CA CYS A 293 16.90 18.03 -11.61
C CYS A 293 15.80 18.00 -12.69
N GLN A 294 14.65 17.38 -12.42
CA GLN A 294 13.51 17.37 -13.36
C GLN A 294 12.71 18.66 -13.27
N PRO A 295 12.42 19.36 -14.40
CA PRO A 295 11.78 20.69 -14.39
C PRO A 295 10.32 20.71 -13.89
N SER A 296 9.70 19.57 -13.65
CA SER A 296 8.32 19.42 -13.16
C SER A 296 8.19 18.87 -11.74
N SER A 297 9.26 18.91 -10.92
CA SER A 297 9.19 18.30 -9.60
C SER A 297 8.52 19.22 -8.58
N ALA A 298 7.48 18.71 -7.91
CA ALA A 298 6.77 19.32 -6.77
C ALA A 298 7.64 19.62 -5.53
N TYR A 299 8.96 19.37 -5.61
CA TYR A 299 9.94 19.73 -4.59
C TYR A 299 10.38 21.20 -4.63
N SER A 300 9.89 22.00 -5.60
CA SER A 300 10.25 23.42 -5.75
C SER A 300 9.26 24.39 -5.10
N SER A 301 8.29 23.94 -4.29
CA SER A 301 7.37 24.82 -3.58
C SER A 301 7.89 25.20 -2.19
N GLU A 302 8.92 26.01 -2.16
CA GLU A 302 9.17 27.10 -1.21
C GLU A 302 10.51 27.70 -1.64
N GLY A 303 10.47 28.94 -2.15
CA GLY A 303 11.57 29.66 -2.76
C GLY A 303 12.85 29.77 -1.92
N LYS A 304 13.61 28.66 -1.82
CA LYS A 304 15.01 28.67 -1.43
C LYS A 304 15.81 28.00 -2.54
N ILE A 305 16.45 28.83 -3.34
CA ILE A 305 17.66 28.45 -4.07
C ILE A 305 18.59 27.86 -3.02
N PRO A 306 19.05 26.58 -3.14
CA PRO A 306 20.00 26.02 -2.18
C PRO A 306 21.31 26.80 -2.30
N GLY A 307 21.56 27.68 -1.35
CA GLY A 307 22.88 28.14 -1.07
C GLY A 307 23.65 26.98 -0.44
N ASP A 308 24.76 26.67 -1.09
CA ASP A 308 25.94 25.93 -0.61
C ASP A 308 25.65 24.84 0.47
N GLY A 309 25.62 23.55 0.07
CA GLY A 309 25.78 22.41 0.98
C GLY A 309 24.51 21.73 1.49
N SER A 310 23.28 22.06 1.04
CA SER A 310 22.08 21.37 1.50
C SER A 310 21.93 20.00 0.85
N SER A 311 21.90 18.95 1.65
CA SER A 311 21.62 17.57 1.26
C SER A 311 20.28 17.47 0.53
N PHE A 312 20.23 16.80 -0.63
CA PHE A 312 19.00 16.48 -1.36
C PHE A 312 18.16 15.39 -0.67
N LEU A 313 18.65 14.88 0.44
CA LEU A 313 18.01 13.79 1.19
C LEU A 313 16.87 14.31 2.07
N PRO A 314 15.81 13.50 2.27
CA PRO A 314 14.80 13.76 3.31
C PRO A 314 15.44 14.00 4.68
N LYS A 315 14.85 14.91 5.47
CA LYS A 315 15.37 15.35 6.76
C LYS A 315 15.80 14.19 7.69
N ILE A 316 14.95 13.18 7.84
CA ILE A 316 15.22 12.00 8.70
C ILE A 316 16.45 11.23 8.21
N LEU A 317 16.62 11.06 6.89
CA LEU A 317 17.79 10.36 6.34
C LEU A 317 19.05 11.18 6.53
N SER A 318 18.99 12.49 6.37
CA SER A 318 20.12 13.39 6.65
C SER A 318 20.52 13.33 8.13
N GLU A 319 19.55 13.28 9.04
CA GLU A 319 19.78 13.17 10.48
C GLU A 319 20.42 11.83 10.88
N LEU A 320 19.98 10.72 10.27
CA LEU A 320 20.54 9.38 10.50
C LEU A 320 21.94 9.21 9.89
N ALA A 321 22.26 9.99 8.85
CA ALA A 321 23.56 9.95 8.19
C ALA A 321 24.65 10.74 8.92
N THR A 322 24.31 11.58 9.92
CA THR A 322 25.30 12.31 10.71
C THR A 322 26.00 11.38 11.70
N GLU A 323 27.33 11.53 11.81
CA GLU A 323 28.19 10.68 12.66
C GLU A 323 27.76 10.66 14.13
N ASP A 324 27.19 11.77 14.63
CA ASP A 324 26.74 11.91 16.01
C ASP A 324 25.51 11.07 16.40
N LYS A 325 24.68 10.63 15.43
CA LYS A 325 23.42 9.90 15.70
C LYS A 325 23.49 8.39 15.52
N ASN A 326 24.64 7.86 15.13
CA ASN A 326 24.88 6.41 15.00
C ASN A 326 23.74 5.61 14.31
N GLY A 327 23.21 6.14 13.19
CA GLY A 327 22.08 5.57 12.45
C GLY A 327 22.46 4.52 11.39
N SER A 328 23.70 4.01 11.42
CA SER A 328 24.23 3.14 10.36
C SER A 328 23.46 1.85 10.12
N LEU A 329 22.96 1.20 11.18
CA LEU A 329 22.17 -0.02 11.08
C LEU A 329 20.77 0.25 10.52
N ALA A 330 20.13 1.36 10.91
CA ALA A 330 18.84 1.75 10.36
C ALA A 330 18.93 2.04 8.85
N LEU A 331 20.01 2.70 8.41
CA LEU A 331 20.29 2.95 7.01
C LEU A 331 20.62 1.66 6.24
N SER A 332 21.33 0.72 6.84
CA SER A 332 21.56 -0.60 6.25
C SER A 332 20.25 -1.39 6.11
N ALA A 333 19.37 -1.36 7.10
CA ALA A 333 18.04 -1.96 7.01
C ALA A 333 17.20 -1.33 5.88
N LEU A 334 17.26 0.01 5.72
CA LEU A 334 16.65 0.70 4.58
C LEU A 334 17.25 0.20 3.25
N GLY A 335 18.56 0.01 3.18
CA GLY A 335 19.25 -0.51 1.99
C GLY A 335 18.76 -1.90 1.59
N GLY A 336 18.57 -2.79 2.55
CA GLY A 336 17.98 -4.12 2.33
C GLY A 336 16.53 -4.04 1.82
N ALA A 337 15.73 -3.16 2.41
CA ALA A 337 14.34 -2.94 1.98
C ALA A 337 14.28 -2.37 0.55
N ILE A 338 15.09 -1.35 0.22
CA ILE A 338 15.13 -0.74 -1.11
C ILE A 338 15.60 -1.75 -2.16
N TYR A 339 16.65 -2.53 -1.88
CA TYR A 339 17.10 -3.57 -2.80
C TYR A 339 15.99 -4.57 -3.11
N TYR A 340 15.30 -5.05 -2.07
CA TYR A 340 14.18 -5.98 -2.23
C TYR A 340 13.04 -5.38 -3.04
N LEU A 341 12.64 -4.14 -2.76
CA LEU A 341 11.60 -3.43 -3.49
C LEU A 341 12.01 -3.09 -4.93
N ARG A 342 13.31 -2.89 -5.19
CA ARG A 342 13.87 -2.74 -6.55
C ARG A 342 13.66 -4.00 -7.38
N GLN A 343 13.78 -5.17 -6.77
CA GLN A 343 13.46 -6.45 -7.44
C GLN A 343 11.96 -6.60 -7.72
N ALA A 344 11.12 -5.93 -6.94
CA ALA A 344 9.67 -5.88 -7.12
C ALA A 344 9.20 -4.73 -8.02
N PHE A 345 10.10 -3.88 -8.53
CA PHE A 345 9.82 -2.69 -9.34
C PHE A 345 9.03 -1.59 -8.60
N LEU A 346 9.16 -1.51 -7.28
CA LEU A 346 8.42 -0.60 -6.42
C LEU A 346 9.30 0.47 -5.75
N ASP A 347 10.63 0.39 -5.85
CA ASP A 347 11.58 1.29 -5.18
C ASP A 347 11.41 2.76 -5.58
N GLU A 348 11.33 3.06 -6.87
CA GLU A 348 11.21 4.44 -7.36
C GLU A 348 9.88 5.08 -6.98
N SER A 349 8.77 4.36 -7.19
CA SER A 349 7.43 4.83 -6.82
C SER A 349 7.25 4.99 -5.32
N LEU A 350 7.94 4.16 -4.52
CA LEU A 350 7.93 4.29 -3.07
C LEU A 350 8.73 5.53 -2.65
N LEU A 351 10.01 5.62 -3.05
CA LEU A 351 10.92 6.69 -2.61
C LEU A 351 10.44 8.08 -2.99
N ARG A 352 9.90 8.25 -4.20
CA ARG A 352 9.41 9.55 -4.69
C ARG A 352 8.33 10.15 -3.79
N PHE A 353 7.43 9.29 -3.28
CA PHE A 353 6.29 9.69 -2.48
C PHE A 353 6.35 9.11 -1.06
N ALA A 354 7.53 8.74 -0.57
CA ALA A 354 7.70 8.18 0.75
C ALA A 354 7.36 9.19 1.84
N LYS A 355 6.58 8.75 2.84
CA LYS A 355 6.46 9.44 4.11
C LYS A 355 7.42 8.78 5.10
N PHE A 356 8.54 9.45 5.36
CA PHE A 356 9.51 8.98 6.35
C PHE A 356 9.06 9.38 7.75
N GLU A 357 9.05 8.42 8.66
CA GLU A 357 8.78 8.62 10.08
C GLU A 357 9.87 7.93 10.89
N SER A 358 10.18 8.47 12.07
CA SER A 358 11.03 7.79 13.03
C SER A 358 10.30 6.57 13.58
N LEU A 359 11.03 5.46 13.73
CA LEU A 359 10.50 4.30 14.43
C LEU A 359 10.14 4.76 15.84
N PRO A 360 8.94 4.47 16.32
CA PRO A 360 8.59 4.83 17.67
C PRO A 360 9.54 4.13 18.63
N CYS A 361 10.21 4.93 19.48
CA CYS A 361 11.24 4.45 20.37
C CYS A 361 10.69 3.45 21.38
N CYS A 362 11.25 2.25 21.41
CA CYS A 362 11.08 1.25 22.46
C CYS A 362 12.19 1.38 23.52
N ASP A 363 12.95 2.48 23.49
CA ASP A 363 14.04 2.71 24.44
C ASP A 363 13.48 2.94 25.85
N PHE A 364 13.76 1.99 26.71
CA PHE A 364 13.34 1.99 28.11
C PHE A 364 14.18 2.92 29.00
N SER A 365 15.26 3.51 28.47
CA SER A 365 16.26 4.24 29.27
C SER A 365 16.00 5.74 29.46
N ASN A 366 15.27 6.41 28.54
CA ASN A 366 15.06 7.86 28.60
C ASN A 366 13.67 8.26 29.12
N VAL A 367 13.58 8.52 30.42
CA VAL A 367 12.31 8.86 31.11
C VAL A 367 11.78 10.25 30.70
N ASN A 368 12.65 11.19 30.33
CA ASN A 368 12.26 12.61 30.15
C ASN A 368 11.63 12.97 28.81
N GLU A 369 11.66 12.07 27.81
CA GLU A 369 11.10 12.30 26.47
C GLU A 369 9.92 11.36 26.14
N LYS A 370 9.39 10.63 27.12
CA LYS A 370 8.30 9.67 26.88
C LYS A 370 7.00 10.37 26.49
N GLN A 371 6.60 10.20 25.25
CA GLN A 371 5.29 10.65 24.78
C GLN A 371 4.19 9.60 24.97
N HIS A 372 4.57 8.32 25.01
CA HIS A 372 3.65 7.18 25.01
C HIS A 372 3.99 6.17 26.12
N MET A 373 2.95 5.50 26.60
CA MET A 373 3.05 4.34 27.47
C MET A 373 3.52 3.11 26.66
N VAL A 374 4.38 2.30 27.25
CA VAL A 374 4.88 1.05 26.66
C VAL A 374 4.02 -0.13 27.12
N LEU A 375 3.52 -0.91 26.17
CA LEU A 375 2.88 -2.20 26.39
C LEU A 375 3.79 -3.28 25.87
N ASP A 376 4.23 -4.20 26.73
CA ASP A 376 5.06 -5.32 26.31
C ASP A 376 4.27 -6.34 25.46
N ALA A 377 4.98 -7.26 24.81
CA ALA A 377 4.36 -8.27 23.99
C ALA A 377 3.37 -9.16 24.77
N ALA A 378 3.73 -9.49 26.01
CA ALA A 378 2.88 -10.26 26.90
C ALA A 378 1.61 -9.51 27.32
N ALA A 379 1.71 -8.18 27.55
CA ALA A 379 0.54 -7.35 27.82
C ALA A 379 -0.41 -7.29 26.63
N LEU A 380 0.10 -7.05 25.42
CA LEU A 380 -0.74 -7.02 24.21
C LEU A 380 -1.52 -8.32 24.01
N GLU A 381 -0.88 -9.47 24.26
CA GLU A 381 -1.49 -10.79 24.12
C GLU A 381 -2.41 -11.15 25.30
N ASN A 382 -1.94 -11.04 26.55
CA ASN A 382 -2.66 -11.48 27.73
C ASN A 382 -3.87 -10.60 28.08
N LEU A 383 -3.83 -9.32 27.76
CA LEU A 383 -4.97 -8.41 27.89
C LEU A 383 -5.96 -8.53 26.72
N GLU A 384 -5.65 -9.34 25.71
CA GLU A 384 -6.47 -9.53 24.51
C GLU A 384 -6.84 -8.19 23.85
N ILE A 385 -5.82 -7.33 23.63
CA ILE A 385 -6.05 -6.00 23.07
C ILE A 385 -6.51 -6.09 21.61
N PHE A 386 -5.80 -6.86 20.78
CA PHE A 386 -6.08 -7.00 19.35
C PHE A 386 -6.67 -8.35 18.95
N GLU A 387 -6.31 -9.40 19.65
CA GLU A 387 -6.70 -10.77 19.32
C GLU A 387 -7.12 -11.51 20.57
N ASN A 388 -8.17 -12.34 20.46
CA ASN A 388 -8.58 -13.19 21.56
C ASN A 388 -7.76 -14.48 21.61
N SER A 389 -7.55 -15.02 22.79
CA SER A 389 -6.78 -16.25 23.04
C SER A 389 -7.48 -17.53 22.53
N ARG A 390 -8.77 -17.44 22.16
CA ARG A 390 -9.61 -18.59 21.79
C ARG A 390 -9.38 -19.04 20.35
N ASN A 391 -9.38 -18.09 19.40
CA ASN A 391 -9.27 -18.37 17.96
C ASN A 391 -8.39 -17.37 17.19
N GLY A 392 -7.74 -16.44 17.90
CA GLY A 392 -6.93 -15.39 17.28
C GLY A 392 -7.73 -14.32 16.53
N GLY A 393 -9.06 -14.31 16.68
CA GLY A 393 -9.92 -13.32 16.04
C GLY A 393 -10.12 -12.06 16.89
N TYR A 394 -10.79 -11.07 16.33
CA TYR A 394 -11.05 -9.77 17.00
C TYR A 394 -12.18 -9.82 18.02
N SER A 395 -13.10 -10.79 17.91
CA SER A 395 -14.29 -10.84 18.78
C SER A 395 -13.91 -10.95 20.26
N GLY A 396 -14.48 -10.09 21.11
CA GLY A 396 -14.19 -10.07 22.54
C GLY A 396 -12.88 -9.40 22.92
N THR A 397 -12.24 -8.66 22.02
CA THR A 397 -11.03 -7.87 22.30
C THR A 397 -11.36 -6.42 22.65
N LEU A 398 -10.40 -5.71 23.28
CA LEU A 398 -10.56 -4.29 23.57
C LEU A 398 -10.69 -3.48 22.24
N TYR A 399 -9.92 -3.82 21.23
CA TYR A 399 -10.03 -3.20 19.92
C TYR A 399 -11.43 -3.34 19.31
N ALA A 400 -12.01 -4.55 19.33
CA ALA A 400 -13.35 -4.77 18.79
C ALA A 400 -14.43 -3.97 19.53
N GLN A 401 -14.28 -3.80 20.86
CA GLN A 401 -15.18 -3.01 21.67
C GLN A 401 -15.15 -1.51 21.33
N LEU A 402 -13.96 -0.98 21.03
CA LEU A 402 -13.76 0.44 20.75
C LEU A 402 -13.91 0.79 19.27
N ASN A 403 -13.73 -0.18 18.38
CA ASN A 403 -13.73 0.06 16.95
C ASN A 403 -15.13 0.30 16.38
N GLN A 404 -15.56 1.54 16.49
CA GLN A 404 -16.73 2.08 15.81
C GLN A 404 -16.33 2.95 14.58
N CYS A 405 -15.03 2.93 14.17
CA CYS A 405 -14.54 3.69 13.03
C CYS A 405 -15.20 3.25 11.73
N VAL A 406 -15.58 4.21 10.91
CA VAL A 406 -16.17 3.97 9.59
C VAL A 406 -15.14 3.98 8.47
N THR A 407 -13.99 4.63 8.67
CA THR A 407 -12.90 4.71 7.69
C THR A 407 -11.81 3.67 7.98
N ALA A 408 -11.15 3.17 6.91
CA ALA A 408 -10.03 2.24 7.06
C ALA A 408 -8.80 2.91 7.73
N SER A 409 -8.52 4.18 7.41
CA SER A 409 -7.46 4.97 8.04
C SER A 409 -7.73 5.19 9.54
N GLY A 410 -8.98 5.46 9.94
CA GLY A 410 -9.37 5.54 11.34
C GLY A 410 -9.16 4.24 12.09
N LYS A 411 -9.52 3.08 11.49
CA LYS A 411 -9.28 1.75 12.08
C LYS A 411 -7.78 1.48 12.31
N ARG A 412 -6.91 1.85 11.37
CA ARG A 412 -5.45 1.75 11.52
C ARG A 412 -4.93 2.67 12.62
N LEU A 413 -5.42 3.90 12.66
CA LEU A 413 -5.02 4.88 13.69
C LEU A 413 -5.46 4.44 15.09
N LEU A 414 -6.68 3.89 15.25
CA LEU A 414 -7.15 3.36 16.54
C LEU A 414 -6.26 2.22 17.03
N LYS A 415 -5.79 1.32 16.15
CA LYS A 415 -4.82 0.28 16.52
C LYS A 415 -3.52 0.88 17.04
N THR A 416 -3.00 1.90 16.37
CA THR A 416 -1.80 2.61 16.80
C THR A 416 -2.00 3.27 18.18
N TRP A 417 -3.15 3.88 18.44
CA TRP A 417 -3.43 4.49 19.74
C TRP A 417 -3.54 3.46 20.87
N LEU A 418 -4.13 2.30 20.59
CA LEU A 418 -4.22 1.19 21.56
C LEU A 418 -2.88 0.53 21.84
N ALA A 419 -2.03 0.38 20.81
CA ALA A 419 -0.68 -0.14 21.00
C ALA A 419 0.23 0.82 21.77
N ARG A 420 -0.04 2.14 21.67
CA ARG A 420 0.77 3.22 22.24
C ARG A 420 -0.12 4.29 22.87
N PRO A 421 -0.71 4.03 24.03
CA PRO A 421 -1.45 5.03 24.77
C PRO A 421 -0.55 6.23 25.12
N LEU A 422 -1.14 7.41 25.22
CA LEU A 422 -0.39 8.62 25.58
C LEU A 422 0.10 8.56 27.02
N TYR A 423 1.28 9.14 27.25
CA TYR A 423 1.81 9.36 28.60
C TYR A 423 1.62 10.81 29.09
N ASN A 424 1.64 11.79 28.18
CA ASN A 424 1.50 13.21 28.51
C ASN A 424 0.07 13.56 28.94
N PRO A 425 -0.14 14.06 30.19
CA PRO A 425 -1.46 14.38 30.73
C PRO A 425 -2.22 15.46 29.96
N GLU A 426 -1.53 16.44 29.40
CA GLU A 426 -2.17 17.52 28.64
C GLU A 426 -2.76 17.01 27.34
N LEU A 427 -2.00 16.18 26.61
CA LEU A 427 -2.48 15.56 25.36
C LEU A 427 -3.64 14.59 25.62
N ILE A 428 -3.62 13.86 26.75
CA ILE A 428 -4.73 13.00 27.15
C ILE A 428 -5.98 13.85 27.41
N LYS A 429 -5.87 14.93 28.17
CA LYS A 429 -6.98 15.85 28.46
C LYS A 429 -7.55 16.48 27.18
N GLU A 430 -6.68 16.91 26.25
CA GLU A 430 -7.14 17.44 24.95
C GLU A 430 -7.99 16.41 24.16
N ARG A 431 -7.61 15.12 24.18
CA ARG A 431 -8.43 14.04 23.58
C ARG A 431 -9.75 13.82 24.32
N GLN A 432 -9.72 13.77 25.65
CA GLN A 432 -10.91 13.65 26.48
C GLN A 432 -11.91 14.80 26.23
N ASP A 433 -11.42 16.03 26.12
CA ASP A 433 -12.24 17.19 25.79
C ASP A 433 -12.92 17.05 24.44
N ALA A 434 -12.15 16.61 23.44
CA ALA A 434 -12.68 16.37 22.09
C ALA A 434 -13.75 15.27 22.10
N VAL A 435 -13.50 14.13 22.77
CA VAL A 435 -14.45 13.01 22.90
C VAL A 435 -15.73 13.45 23.61
N ALA A 436 -15.64 14.26 24.69
CA ALA A 436 -16.80 14.73 25.42
C ALA A 436 -17.70 15.64 24.56
N ILE A 437 -17.11 16.56 23.79
CA ILE A 437 -17.82 17.50 22.91
C ILE A 437 -18.54 16.79 21.76
N LEU A 438 -17.98 15.69 21.23
CA LEU A 438 -18.55 14.95 20.12
C LEU A 438 -19.84 14.16 20.47
N ARG A 439 -20.31 14.28 21.70
CA ARG A 439 -21.51 13.65 22.26
C ARG A 439 -22.63 14.64 22.56
N GLY A 440 -23.69 14.14 23.19
CA GLY A 440 -24.79 14.95 23.72
C GLY A 440 -25.48 15.74 22.62
N GLU A 441 -25.53 17.06 22.75
CA GLU A 441 -26.16 17.96 21.78
C GLU A 441 -25.49 17.95 20.40
N ASN A 442 -24.21 17.64 20.34
CA ASN A 442 -23.44 17.59 19.11
C ASN A 442 -23.52 16.22 18.37
N LEU A 443 -24.20 15.24 18.96
CA LEU A 443 -24.36 13.89 18.38
C LEU A 443 -24.85 13.90 16.93
N PRO A 444 -25.84 14.74 16.51
CA PRO A 444 -26.31 14.77 15.13
C PRO A 444 -25.20 15.08 14.11
N TYR A 445 -24.30 16.02 14.40
CA TYR A 445 -23.18 16.38 13.55
C TYR A 445 -22.17 15.21 13.43
N SER A 446 -21.89 14.51 14.53
CA SER A 446 -21.03 13.32 14.55
C SER A 446 -21.62 12.17 13.71
N LEU A 447 -22.93 11.97 13.77
CA LEU A 447 -23.64 10.97 12.95
C LEU A 447 -23.63 11.31 11.46
N GLU A 448 -23.83 12.59 11.11
CA GLU A 448 -23.77 13.07 9.73
C GLU A 448 -22.36 12.87 9.13
N PHE A 449 -21.31 13.24 9.89
CA PHE A 449 -19.92 13.01 9.53
C PHE A 449 -19.66 11.51 9.25
N ARG A 450 -20.07 10.63 10.15
CA ARG A 450 -19.92 9.17 9.96
C ARG A 450 -20.66 8.67 8.74
N LYS A 451 -21.89 9.14 8.51
CA LYS A 451 -22.69 8.76 7.34
C LYS A 451 -22.02 9.16 6.02
N ALA A 452 -21.44 10.35 5.95
CA ALA A 452 -20.71 10.82 4.79
C ALA A 452 -19.48 9.93 4.50
N LEU A 453 -18.68 9.61 5.52
CA LEU A 453 -17.44 8.86 5.38
C LEU A 453 -17.64 7.35 5.21
N SER A 454 -18.73 6.76 5.70
CA SER A 454 -18.98 5.32 5.65
C SER A 454 -19.07 4.74 4.23
N ARG A 455 -19.31 5.60 3.24
CA ARG A 455 -19.41 5.23 1.82
C ARG A 455 -18.10 5.34 1.07
N LEU A 456 -17.07 5.92 1.70
CA LEU A 456 -15.77 6.13 1.05
C LEU A 456 -14.94 4.85 1.06
N PRO A 457 -14.20 4.60 -0.03
CA PRO A 457 -13.17 3.55 -0.04
C PRO A 457 -12.01 3.91 0.90
N ASP A 458 -11.01 3.04 0.98
CA ASP A 458 -9.77 3.35 1.70
C ASP A 458 -9.00 4.48 1.00
N MET A 459 -9.28 5.71 1.39
CA MET A 459 -8.75 6.92 0.75
C MET A 459 -7.23 7.02 0.87
N GLU A 460 -6.65 6.56 1.98
CA GLU A 460 -5.20 6.59 2.19
C GLU A 460 -4.47 5.73 1.13
N ARG A 461 -4.94 4.50 0.92
CA ARG A 461 -4.41 3.58 -0.09
C ARG A 461 -4.73 4.02 -1.51
N LEU A 462 -5.92 4.57 -1.73
CA LEU A 462 -6.34 5.04 -3.04
C LEU A 462 -5.49 6.25 -3.51
N ILE A 463 -5.23 7.21 -2.64
CA ILE A 463 -4.34 8.36 -2.91
C ILE A 463 -2.90 7.88 -3.15
N ALA A 464 -2.39 6.96 -2.33
CA ALA A 464 -1.05 6.39 -2.52
C ALA A 464 -0.90 5.66 -3.87
N ARG A 465 -1.99 5.04 -4.36
CA ARG A 465 -2.02 4.39 -5.67
C ARG A 465 -2.01 5.41 -6.81
N MET A 466 -2.70 6.54 -6.67
CA MET A 466 -2.60 7.64 -7.65
C MET A 466 -1.16 8.16 -7.75
N PHE A 467 -0.44 8.24 -6.64
CA PHE A 467 0.99 8.56 -6.67
C PHE A 467 1.83 7.51 -7.42
N SER A 468 1.45 6.23 -7.34
CA SER A 468 2.14 5.16 -8.07
C SER A 468 1.89 5.20 -9.57
N SER A 469 0.71 5.65 -10.02
CA SER A 469 0.33 5.66 -11.44
C SER A 469 1.24 6.55 -12.30
N ILE A 470 1.86 7.58 -11.72
CA ILE A 470 2.86 8.41 -12.43
C ILE A 470 4.15 7.65 -12.70
N GLU A 471 4.55 6.79 -11.76
CA GLU A 471 5.81 6.04 -11.83
C GLU A 471 5.64 4.69 -12.55
N ALA A 472 4.40 4.25 -12.78
CA ALA A 472 4.16 3.07 -13.64
C ALA A 472 4.75 3.24 -15.04
N SER A 473 4.99 4.49 -15.46
CA SER A 473 5.83 4.89 -16.59
C SER A 473 7.30 4.49 -16.45
N GLY A 474 7.78 4.15 -15.25
CA GLY A 474 9.17 3.77 -15.01
C GLY A 474 9.44 2.32 -15.42
N ARG A 475 10.46 2.09 -16.20
CA ARG A 475 11.04 0.84 -16.69
C ARG A 475 10.25 0.12 -17.77
N ASN A 476 9.01 -0.35 -17.59
CA ASN A 476 8.25 -1.08 -18.61
C ASN A 476 6.75 -0.77 -18.60
N GLY A 477 6.27 0.01 -17.65
CA GLY A 477 4.85 0.34 -17.52
C GLY A 477 4.26 1.07 -18.74
N ASP A 478 5.02 2.01 -19.33
CA ASP A 478 4.62 2.76 -20.53
C ASP A 478 4.44 1.89 -21.76
N LYS A 479 5.09 0.72 -21.78
CA LYS A 479 5.08 -0.19 -22.90
C LYS A 479 3.98 -1.26 -22.78
N VAL A 480 3.36 -1.39 -21.61
CA VAL A 480 2.33 -2.41 -21.39
C VAL A 480 1.12 -2.13 -22.28
N VAL A 481 0.69 -3.15 -23.01
CA VAL A 481 -0.51 -3.08 -23.85
C VAL A 481 -1.74 -3.14 -22.94
N LEU A 482 -2.32 -1.98 -22.66
CA LEU A 482 -3.55 -1.85 -21.86
C LEU A 482 -4.79 -2.11 -22.76
N TYR A 483 -5.73 -2.88 -22.23
CA TYR A 483 -7.03 -3.07 -22.85
C TYR A 483 -8.03 -2.01 -22.33
N GLU A 484 -9.10 -1.75 -23.10
CA GLU A 484 -10.08 -0.67 -22.81
C GLU A 484 -10.67 -0.73 -21.40
N ASP A 485 -10.88 -1.93 -20.86
CA ASP A 485 -11.43 -2.13 -19.51
C ASP A 485 -10.50 -1.60 -18.39
N THR A 486 -9.18 -1.75 -18.58
CA THR A 486 -8.17 -1.28 -17.61
C THR A 486 -8.08 0.24 -17.61
N ALA A 487 -8.08 0.87 -18.77
CA ALA A 487 -8.05 2.34 -18.90
C ALA A 487 -9.29 2.99 -18.25
N LYS A 488 -10.46 2.37 -18.46
CA LYS A 488 -11.69 2.82 -17.79
C LYS A 488 -11.62 2.75 -16.28
N LYS A 489 -11.04 1.68 -15.74
CA LYS A 489 -10.85 1.49 -14.30
C LYS A 489 -9.95 2.60 -13.72
N GLU A 490 -8.84 2.95 -14.37
CA GLU A 490 -7.93 4.01 -13.89
C GLU A 490 -8.64 5.39 -13.82
N VAL A 491 -9.43 5.73 -14.85
CA VAL A 491 -10.23 6.96 -14.84
C VAL A 491 -11.24 6.95 -13.70
N GLN A 492 -11.93 5.84 -13.46
CA GLN A 492 -12.92 5.71 -12.38
C GLN A 492 -12.27 5.83 -11.00
N GLU A 493 -11.08 5.26 -10.82
CA GLU A 493 -10.31 5.38 -9.56
C GLU A 493 -9.86 6.82 -9.30
N PHE A 494 -9.38 7.52 -10.33
CA PHE A 494 -9.00 8.92 -10.20
C PHE A 494 -10.20 9.80 -9.81
N ILE A 495 -11.34 9.65 -10.47
CA ILE A 495 -12.57 10.37 -10.14
C ILE A 495 -13.05 10.02 -8.72
N SER A 496 -12.99 8.75 -8.33
CA SER A 496 -13.34 8.30 -6.98
C SER A 496 -12.45 8.94 -5.92
N THR A 497 -11.15 9.13 -6.24
CA THR A 497 -10.20 9.82 -5.37
C THR A 497 -10.58 11.29 -5.20
N LEU A 498 -10.87 12.01 -6.29
CA LEU A 498 -11.27 13.43 -6.25
C LEU A 498 -12.57 13.63 -5.46
N ARG A 499 -13.61 12.82 -5.75
CA ARG A 499 -14.88 12.84 -5.02
C ARG A 499 -14.71 12.50 -3.54
N GLY A 500 -13.86 11.53 -3.22
CA GLY A 500 -13.55 11.17 -1.85
C GLY A 500 -12.89 12.29 -1.07
N CYS A 501 -11.91 12.98 -1.67
CA CYS A 501 -11.28 14.17 -1.07
C CYS A 501 -12.28 15.31 -0.84
N GLU A 502 -13.16 15.55 -1.79
CA GLU A 502 -14.24 16.55 -1.65
C GLU A 502 -15.18 16.19 -0.51
N THR A 503 -15.69 14.95 -0.47
CA THR A 503 -16.60 14.46 0.58
C THR A 503 -15.96 14.56 1.97
N MET A 504 -14.67 14.23 2.11
CA MET A 504 -13.96 14.39 3.38
C MET A 504 -13.88 15.85 3.82
N ALA A 505 -13.59 16.79 2.91
CA ALA A 505 -13.54 18.21 3.22
C ALA A 505 -14.91 18.77 3.60
N GLU A 506 -15.97 18.37 2.90
CA GLU A 506 -17.35 18.75 3.20
C GLU A 506 -17.80 18.22 4.56
N ALA A 507 -17.49 16.95 4.86
CA ALA A 507 -17.80 16.35 6.17
C ALA A 507 -17.10 17.11 7.32
N CYS A 508 -15.82 17.46 7.15
CA CYS A 508 -15.09 18.29 8.13
C CYS A 508 -15.72 19.69 8.26
N SER A 509 -16.16 20.29 7.15
CA SER A 509 -16.83 21.60 7.15
C SER A 509 -18.18 21.56 7.89
N SER A 510 -18.99 20.52 7.69
CA SER A 510 -20.25 20.31 8.42
C SER A 510 -19.98 20.10 9.91
N LEU A 511 -19.01 19.29 10.29
CA LEU A 511 -18.63 19.03 11.69
C LEU A 511 -18.11 20.31 12.39
N ARG A 512 -17.52 21.26 11.65
CA ARG A 512 -17.02 22.51 12.19
C ARG A 512 -18.12 23.36 12.88
N ALA A 513 -19.38 23.14 12.61
CA ALA A 513 -20.49 23.82 13.27
C ALA A 513 -20.46 23.66 14.80
N ILE A 514 -19.89 22.56 15.31
CA ILE A 514 -19.71 22.28 16.76
C ILE A 514 -18.88 23.37 17.44
N LEU A 515 -17.87 23.93 16.76
CA LEU A 515 -16.96 24.93 17.31
C LEU A 515 -17.63 26.27 17.66
N LYS A 516 -18.87 26.48 17.28
CA LYS A 516 -19.61 27.71 17.64
C LYS A 516 -19.97 27.77 19.14
N HIS A 517 -20.15 26.62 19.76
CA HIS A 517 -20.64 26.48 21.13
C HIS A 517 -19.55 25.98 22.09
N ASP A 518 -18.64 25.14 21.62
CA ASP A 518 -17.65 24.43 22.39
C ASP A 518 -16.22 24.74 21.97
N LYS A 519 -15.30 24.84 22.94
CA LYS A 519 -13.89 25.18 22.71
C LYS A 519 -12.99 24.01 23.12
N SER A 520 -12.83 23.01 22.23
CA SER A 520 -11.72 22.06 22.36
C SER A 520 -10.55 22.51 21.50
N ARG A 521 -9.37 22.65 22.08
CA ARG A 521 -8.14 22.99 21.34
C ARG A 521 -7.85 21.99 20.25
N ARG A 522 -8.03 20.68 20.50
CA ARG A 522 -7.79 19.64 19.53
C ARG A 522 -8.76 19.69 18.36
N LEU A 523 -10.07 19.81 18.62
CA LEU A 523 -11.08 19.95 17.56
C LEU A 523 -10.90 21.25 16.77
N LEU A 524 -10.50 22.35 17.41
CA LEU A 524 -10.20 23.59 16.71
C LEU A 524 -9.08 23.40 15.69
N HIS A 525 -8.00 22.72 16.08
CA HIS A 525 -6.87 22.46 15.17
C HIS A 525 -7.25 21.48 14.03
N LEU A 526 -8.07 20.47 14.31
CA LEU A 526 -8.49 19.46 13.33
C LEU A 526 -9.54 19.99 12.33
N LEU A 527 -10.35 20.99 12.70
CA LEU A 527 -11.46 21.47 11.88
C LEU A 527 -11.23 22.87 11.27
N THR A 528 -10.13 23.56 11.61
CA THR A 528 -9.81 24.87 11.05
C THR A 528 -8.91 24.73 9.82
N PRO A 529 -9.37 25.15 8.62
CA PRO A 529 -8.54 25.13 7.42
C PRO A 529 -7.28 25.99 7.59
N GLY A 530 -6.15 25.46 7.17
CA GLY A 530 -4.83 26.13 7.30
C GLY A 530 -4.07 25.78 8.57
N GLN A 531 -4.65 24.95 9.44
CA GLN A 531 -3.94 24.32 10.57
C GLN A 531 -3.63 22.86 10.23
N ILE A 532 -4.16 21.89 10.99
CA ILE A 532 -4.04 20.46 10.62
C ILE A 532 -4.88 20.15 9.40
N LEU A 533 -6.11 20.70 9.30
CA LEU A 533 -6.96 20.55 8.13
C LEU A 533 -6.42 21.42 6.97
N PRO A 534 -6.05 20.85 5.81
CA PRO A 534 -5.57 21.61 4.68
C PRO A 534 -6.71 22.37 3.97
N ASN A 535 -6.37 23.48 3.35
CA ASN A 535 -7.30 24.13 2.42
C ASN A 535 -7.13 23.53 1.02
N ILE A 536 -8.08 22.71 0.60
CA ILE A 536 -8.09 22.04 -0.71
C ILE A 536 -9.09 22.63 -1.71
N SER A 537 -9.84 23.68 -1.34
CA SER A 537 -10.93 24.22 -2.16
C SER A 537 -10.46 24.66 -3.55
N SER A 538 -9.30 25.32 -3.64
CA SER A 538 -8.73 25.74 -4.93
C SER A 538 -8.30 24.56 -5.80
N SER A 539 -7.72 23.52 -5.18
CA SER A 539 -7.27 22.32 -5.90
C SER A 539 -8.46 21.51 -6.44
N ILE A 540 -9.52 21.32 -5.64
CA ILE A 540 -10.74 20.63 -6.10
C ILE A 540 -11.46 21.45 -7.18
N LYS A 541 -11.54 22.77 -7.03
CA LYS A 541 -12.12 23.65 -8.05
C LYS A 541 -11.40 23.51 -9.39
N TYR A 542 -10.06 23.50 -9.40
CA TYR A 542 -9.27 23.26 -10.62
C TYR A 542 -9.70 21.98 -11.34
N PHE A 543 -9.83 20.84 -10.62
CA PHE A 543 -10.23 19.58 -11.25
C PHE A 543 -11.70 19.55 -11.69
N LYS A 544 -12.60 20.31 -11.04
CA LYS A 544 -13.98 20.47 -11.50
C LYS A 544 -14.08 21.30 -12.78
N ASP A 545 -13.25 22.34 -12.87
CA ASP A 545 -13.21 23.22 -14.04
C ASP A 545 -12.45 22.54 -15.21
N ALA A 546 -11.59 21.54 -14.94
CA ALA A 546 -10.75 20.88 -15.94
C ALA A 546 -11.52 19.91 -16.83
N PHE A 547 -12.48 19.14 -16.32
CA PHE A 547 -13.27 18.17 -17.09
C PHE A 547 -14.56 17.76 -16.37
N ASP A 548 -15.52 17.19 -17.11
CA ASP A 548 -16.76 16.65 -16.55
C ASP A 548 -16.52 15.28 -15.89
N TRP A 549 -16.66 15.21 -14.57
CA TRP A 549 -16.46 13.99 -13.78
C TRP A 549 -17.51 12.92 -14.03
N VAL A 550 -18.75 13.29 -14.39
CA VAL A 550 -19.84 12.34 -14.63
C VAL A 550 -19.66 11.69 -16.00
N GLU A 551 -19.39 12.50 -17.03
CA GLU A 551 -19.13 12.01 -18.37
C GLU A 551 -17.87 11.12 -18.41
N ALA A 552 -16.78 11.55 -17.79
CA ALA A 552 -15.54 10.78 -17.72
C ALA A 552 -15.69 9.45 -16.98
N HIS A 553 -16.47 9.43 -15.90
CA HIS A 553 -16.76 8.19 -15.16
C HIS A 553 -17.54 7.17 -16.02
N ASN A 554 -18.52 7.63 -16.79
CA ASN A 554 -19.37 6.77 -17.60
C ASN A 554 -18.67 6.28 -18.87
N SER A 555 -17.99 7.20 -19.58
CA SER A 555 -17.29 6.90 -20.83
C SER A 555 -15.95 6.16 -20.60
N GLY A 556 -15.32 6.36 -19.44
CA GLY A 556 -13.96 5.89 -19.16
C GLY A 556 -12.88 6.68 -19.91
N ARG A 557 -13.20 7.89 -20.37
CA ARG A 557 -12.28 8.79 -21.05
C ARG A 557 -12.39 10.19 -20.47
N VAL A 558 -11.26 10.83 -20.26
CA VAL A 558 -11.20 12.22 -19.77
C VAL A 558 -11.10 13.14 -20.98
N ILE A 559 -12.11 13.99 -21.18
CA ILE A 559 -12.09 15.03 -22.21
C ILE A 559 -11.94 16.37 -21.47
N PRO A 560 -10.79 17.07 -21.62
CA PRO A 560 -10.59 18.33 -20.92
C PRO A 560 -11.44 19.44 -21.53
N HIS A 561 -11.86 20.37 -20.68
CA HIS A 561 -12.48 21.62 -21.14
C HIS A 561 -11.44 22.52 -21.76
N GLU A 562 -11.85 23.44 -22.62
CA GLU A 562 -10.96 24.43 -23.27
C GLU A 562 -10.21 25.26 -22.21
N GLY A 563 -8.88 25.34 -22.35
CA GLY A 563 -7.99 26.00 -21.41
C GLY A 563 -7.48 25.14 -20.25
N ALA A 564 -7.93 23.89 -20.14
CA ALA A 564 -7.48 22.98 -19.08
C ALA A 564 -6.16 22.27 -19.41
N ASP A 565 -5.88 22.04 -20.68
CA ASP A 565 -4.68 21.37 -21.16
C ASP A 565 -4.18 21.96 -22.48
N GLU A 566 -3.05 22.66 -22.43
CA GLU A 566 -2.49 23.40 -23.57
C GLU A 566 -2.12 22.49 -24.74
N GLU A 567 -1.63 21.28 -24.48
CA GLU A 567 -1.22 20.33 -25.51
C GLU A 567 -2.43 19.81 -26.27
N PHE A 568 -3.48 19.43 -25.56
CA PHE A 568 -4.74 18.99 -26.18
C PHE A 568 -5.44 20.12 -26.95
N ASP A 569 -5.47 21.33 -26.37
CA ASP A 569 -6.06 22.50 -27.01
C ASP A 569 -5.34 22.86 -28.32
N CYS A 570 -4.00 22.80 -28.32
CA CYS A 570 -3.19 23.01 -29.51
C CYS A 570 -3.49 21.96 -30.59
N ALA A 571 -3.56 20.70 -30.19
CA ALA A 571 -3.90 19.59 -31.10
C ALA A 571 -5.33 19.74 -31.68
N CYS A 572 -6.29 20.19 -30.88
CA CYS A 572 -7.65 20.48 -31.34
C CYS A 572 -7.66 21.61 -32.37
N LYS A 573 -6.98 22.73 -32.11
CA LYS A 573 -6.87 23.85 -33.03
C LYS A 573 -6.22 23.45 -34.37
N THR A 574 -5.19 22.62 -34.31
CA THR A 574 -4.53 22.09 -35.53
C THR A 574 -5.50 21.28 -36.38
N VAL A 575 -6.30 20.39 -35.77
CA VAL A 575 -7.32 19.62 -36.50
C VAL A 575 -8.38 20.52 -37.12
N GLU A 576 -8.90 21.52 -36.35
CA GLU A 576 -9.89 22.51 -36.85
C GLU A 576 -9.34 23.33 -38.01
N GLU A 577 -8.06 23.70 -37.96
CA GLU A 577 -7.38 24.45 -39.02
C GLU A 577 -7.36 23.63 -40.33
N PHE A 578 -6.97 22.36 -40.27
CA PHE A 578 -6.98 21.48 -41.45
C PHE A 578 -8.41 21.24 -41.99
N GLU A 579 -9.39 21.06 -41.12
CA GLU A 579 -10.79 20.94 -41.55
C GLU A 579 -11.31 22.24 -42.19
N SER A 580 -10.92 23.40 -41.67
CA SER A 580 -11.23 24.70 -42.27
C SER A 580 -10.58 24.86 -43.65
N ASN A 581 -9.33 24.41 -43.78
CA ASN A 581 -8.62 24.45 -45.06
C ASN A 581 -9.29 23.52 -46.12
N LEU A 582 -9.76 22.32 -45.70
CA LEU A 582 -10.57 21.46 -46.60
C LEU A 582 -11.88 22.12 -47.01
N LYS A 583 -12.57 22.85 -46.12
CA LYS A 583 -13.79 23.63 -46.46
C LYS A 583 -13.50 24.76 -47.44
N LYS A 584 -12.34 25.45 -47.26
CA LYS A 584 -11.89 26.49 -48.23
C LYS A 584 -11.60 25.90 -49.60
N HIS A 585 -10.86 24.79 -49.63
CA HIS A 585 -10.56 24.09 -50.89
C HIS A 585 -11.86 23.63 -51.60
N LEU A 586 -12.87 23.16 -50.89
CA LEU A 586 -14.16 22.81 -51.48
C LEU A 586 -14.82 24.03 -52.15
N LYS A 587 -14.76 25.21 -51.51
CA LYS A 587 -15.28 26.46 -52.11
C LYS A 587 -14.52 26.87 -53.37
N GLU A 588 -13.22 26.67 -53.42
CA GLU A 588 -12.38 26.91 -54.58
C GLU A 588 -12.70 25.93 -55.71
N GLN A 589 -12.91 24.64 -55.40
CA GLN A 589 -13.30 23.65 -56.36
C GLN A 589 -14.68 23.92 -56.99
N ARG A 590 -15.63 24.38 -56.19
CA ARG A 590 -16.95 24.82 -56.67
C ARG A 590 -16.86 25.98 -57.67
N LYS A 591 -15.96 26.95 -57.41
CA LYS A 591 -15.69 28.05 -58.33
C LYS A 591 -14.96 27.61 -59.59
N LEU A 592 -13.96 26.71 -59.44
CA LEU A 592 -13.17 26.20 -60.58
C LEU A 592 -14.01 25.41 -61.56
N LEU A 593 -14.89 24.53 -61.08
CA LEU A 593 -15.72 23.65 -61.87
C LEU A 593 -17.11 24.28 -62.22
N GLY A 594 -17.44 25.43 -61.65
CA GLY A 594 -18.64 26.19 -61.95
C GLY A 594 -19.94 25.59 -61.41
N ASP A 595 -19.90 24.66 -60.50
CA ASP A 595 -21.08 23.97 -59.95
C ASP A 595 -21.09 23.99 -58.42
N PRO A 596 -22.11 24.61 -57.82
CA PRO A 596 -22.26 24.67 -56.35
C PRO A 596 -22.71 23.34 -55.72
N SER A 597 -23.16 22.36 -56.52
CA SER A 597 -23.61 21.05 -56.02
C SER A 597 -22.48 20.13 -55.61
N ILE A 598 -21.24 20.44 -55.99
CA ILE A 598 -20.04 19.65 -55.67
C ILE A 598 -19.84 19.64 -54.16
N ASN A 599 -19.70 18.42 -53.59
CA ASN A 599 -19.48 18.20 -52.14
C ASN A 599 -18.41 17.12 -51.90
N TYR A 600 -17.92 17.12 -50.67
CA TYR A 600 -17.13 15.97 -50.19
C TYR A 600 -18.05 14.82 -49.76
N VAL A 601 -17.66 13.61 -50.11
CA VAL A 601 -18.36 12.38 -49.75
C VAL A 601 -17.35 11.37 -49.22
N THR A 602 -17.72 10.57 -48.23
CA THR A 602 -16.93 9.48 -47.70
C THR A 602 -17.47 8.16 -48.21
N VAL A 603 -16.63 7.30 -48.81
CA VAL A 603 -17.03 5.99 -49.34
C VAL A 603 -16.09 4.91 -48.81
N GLY A 604 -16.60 4.07 -47.92
CA GLY A 604 -15.81 3.05 -47.24
C GLY A 604 -14.71 3.64 -46.39
N LYS A 605 -13.44 3.44 -46.73
CA LYS A 605 -12.26 3.97 -46.03
C LYS A 605 -11.76 5.31 -46.60
N ASP A 606 -12.28 5.72 -47.75
CA ASP A 606 -11.84 6.91 -48.47
C ASP A 606 -12.67 8.12 -48.05
N GLU A 607 -12.05 9.03 -47.32
CA GLU A 607 -12.68 10.28 -46.81
C GLU A 607 -12.45 11.45 -47.76
N TYR A 608 -13.36 12.43 -47.72
CA TYR A 608 -13.27 13.70 -48.45
C TYR A 608 -13.09 13.55 -49.97
N LEU A 609 -13.75 12.53 -50.60
CA LEU A 609 -13.81 12.42 -52.03
C LEU A 609 -14.65 13.55 -52.64
N LEU A 610 -14.10 14.27 -53.62
CA LEU A 610 -14.80 15.32 -54.32
C LEU A 610 -15.78 14.67 -55.31
N GLU A 611 -17.08 14.79 -55.06
CA GLU A 611 -18.12 14.22 -55.90
C GLU A 611 -18.49 15.24 -57.01
N VAL A 612 -18.19 14.88 -58.27
CA VAL A 612 -18.40 15.75 -59.44
C VAL A 612 -19.40 15.08 -60.35
N PRO A 613 -20.45 15.76 -60.81
CA PRO A 613 -21.41 15.28 -61.80
C PRO A 613 -20.72 14.85 -63.09
N GLU A 614 -21.15 13.78 -63.72
CA GLU A 614 -20.57 13.23 -64.91
C GLU A 614 -20.57 14.17 -66.14
N ILE A 615 -21.51 15.12 -66.15
CA ILE A 615 -21.62 16.18 -67.13
C ILE A 615 -20.38 17.11 -67.11
N LEU A 616 -19.71 17.24 -65.97
CA LEU A 616 -18.54 18.09 -65.81
C LEU A 616 -17.22 17.32 -65.89
N SER A 617 -17.25 16.01 -66.13
CA SER A 617 -16.05 15.14 -66.16
C SER A 617 -14.99 15.63 -67.20
N GLY A 618 -15.40 16.26 -68.28
CA GLY A 618 -14.50 16.84 -69.29
C GLY A 618 -13.82 18.16 -68.86
N SER A 619 -14.31 18.83 -67.81
CA SER A 619 -13.72 20.05 -67.24
C SER A 619 -12.84 19.80 -66.03
N VAL A 620 -12.68 18.54 -65.61
CA VAL A 620 -11.85 18.16 -64.46
C VAL A 620 -10.38 18.20 -64.86
N PRO A 621 -9.48 18.87 -64.11
CA PRO A 621 -8.05 18.88 -64.36
C PRO A 621 -7.45 17.48 -64.43
N ARG A 622 -6.42 17.29 -65.24
CA ARG A 622 -5.78 15.97 -65.52
C ARG A 622 -4.99 15.40 -64.31
N ASP A 623 -4.66 16.22 -63.33
CA ASP A 623 -3.95 15.88 -62.11
C ASP A 623 -4.86 15.34 -61.01
N TYR A 624 -6.19 15.27 -61.27
CA TYR A 624 -7.14 14.69 -60.35
C TYR A 624 -7.20 13.17 -60.51
N GLU A 625 -7.12 12.45 -59.38
CA GLU A 625 -7.15 10.97 -59.39
C GLU A 625 -8.58 10.50 -59.24
N LEU A 626 -9.08 9.72 -60.20
CA LEU A 626 -10.38 9.07 -60.13
C LEU A 626 -10.32 7.90 -59.15
N CYS A 627 -11.04 8.01 -58.03
CA CYS A 627 -11.10 6.95 -56.99
C CYS A 627 -12.26 5.98 -57.21
N SER A 628 -13.44 6.50 -57.55
CA SER A 628 -14.62 5.67 -57.83
C SER A 628 -15.62 6.41 -58.69
N SER A 629 -16.47 5.69 -59.44
CA SER A 629 -17.58 6.24 -60.21
C SER A 629 -18.87 5.51 -59.87
N LYS A 630 -19.97 6.26 -59.84
CA LYS A 630 -21.33 5.77 -59.71
C LYS A 630 -22.15 6.39 -60.80
N LYS A 631 -23.24 5.76 -61.23
CA LYS A 631 -24.12 6.25 -62.33
C LYS A 631 -24.50 7.71 -62.11
N GLY A 632 -23.97 8.62 -62.95
CA GLY A 632 -24.19 10.04 -62.95
C GLY A 632 -23.20 10.90 -62.16
N VAL A 633 -22.26 10.33 -61.45
CA VAL A 633 -21.25 11.06 -60.67
C VAL A 633 -19.90 10.35 -60.61
N SER A 634 -18.82 11.11 -60.67
CA SER A 634 -17.47 10.63 -60.54
C SER A 634 -16.78 11.24 -59.32
N ARG A 635 -15.92 10.48 -58.59
CA ARG A 635 -15.30 10.88 -57.35
C ARG A 635 -13.80 10.96 -57.46
N TYR A 636 -13.26 12.10 -57.12
CA TYR A 636 -11.85 12.38 -57.34
C TYR A 636 -11.15 12.81 -56.05
N TRP A 637 -9.84 12.52 -55.98
CA TRP A 637 -8.92 13.21 -55.10
C TRP A 637 -8.09 14.20 -55.90
N THR A 638 -7.98 15.44 -55.36
CA THR A 638 -7.02 16.40 -55.89
C THR A 638 -5.67 16.21 -55.15
N PRO A 639 -4.54 16.62 -55.76
CA PRO A 639 -3.24 16.60 -55.09
C PRO A 639 -3.26 17.35 -53.72
N THR A 640 -4.01 18.48 -53.67
CA THR A 640 -4.19 19.27 -52.46
C THR A 640 -4.98 18.50 -51.39
N ILE A 641 -6.06 17.79 -51.79
CA ILE A 641 -6.81 16.96 -50.84
C ILE A 641 -5.93 15.86 -50.28
N LYS A 642 -5.13 15.18 -51.08
CA LYS A 642 -4.24 14.12 -50.61
C LYS A 642 -3.23 14.64 -49.58
N LYS A 643 -2.66 15.85 -49.84
CA LYS A 643 -1.75 16.48 -48.87
C LYS A 643 -2.47 16.81 -47.57
N LEU A 644 -3.62 17.50 -47.65
CA LEU A 644 -4.42 17.91 -46.47
C LEU A 644 -4.93 16.69 -45.70
N LEU A 645 -5.32 15.59 -46.36
CA LEU A 645 -5.73 14.34 -45.69
C LEU A 645 -4.60 13.69 -44.91
N LYS A 646 -3.37 13.68 -45.46
CA LYS A 646 -2.19 13.18 -44.75
C LYS A 646 -1.90 14.00 -43.49
N GLU A 647 -1.94 15.33 -43.61
CA GLU A 647 -1.73 16.27 -42.53
C GLU A 647 -2.86 16.18 -41.48
N LEU A 648 -4.13 16.06 -41.92
CA LEU A 648 -5.27 15.87 -41.04
C LEU A 648 -5.21 14.53 -40.30
N SER A 649 -4.82 13.44 -40.97
CA SER A 649 -4.65 12.13 -40.33
C SER A 649 -3.56 12.17 -39.26
N GLN A 650 -2.45 12.86 -39.52
CA GLN A 650 -1.41 13.06 -38.53
C GLN A 650 -1.90 13.91 -37.35
N ALA A 651 -2.58 15.04 -37.61
CA ALA A 651 -3.14 15.89 -36.56
C ALA A 651 -4.20 15.15 -35.71
N LYS A 652 -5.05 14.31 -36.32
CA LYS A 652 -6.00 13.45 -35.58
C LYS A 652 -5.26 12.42 -34.70
N SER A 653 -4.17 11.85 -35.20
CA SER A 653 -3.33 10.93 -34.41
C SER A 653 -2.65 11.63 -33.23
N GLU A 654 -2.14 12.85 -33.44
CA GLU A 654 -1.55 13.68 -32.38
C GLU A 654 -2.60 14.07 -31.33
N LYS A 655 -3.81 14.45 -31.75
CA LYS A 655 -4.95 14.74 -30.84
C LYS A 655 -5.32 13.50 -30.01
N GLU A 656 -5.36 12.32 -30.61
CA GLU A 656 -5.65 11.08 -29.90
C GLU A 656 -4.53 10.69 -28.93
N SER A 657 -3.27 10.96 -29.29
CA SER A 657 -2.13 10.75 -28.41
C SER A 657 -2.17 11.71 -27.21
N ALA A 658 -2.44 13.00 -27.44
CA ALA A 658 -2.62 13.99 -26.38
C ALA A 658 -3.77 13.60 -25.44
N LEU A 659 -4.88 13.07 -25.99
CA LEU A 659 -6.03 12.61 -25.19
C LEU A 659 -5.66 11.40 -24.31
N LYS A 660 -4.85 10.47 -24.81
CA LYS A 660 -4.39 9.30 -24.03
C LYS A 660 -3.48 9.71 -22.86
N SER A 661 -2.67 10.75 -23.03
CA SER A 661 -1.75 11.24 -22.00
C SER A 661 -2.38 12.21 -20.99
N ILE A 662 -3.61 12.72 -21.25
CA ILE A 662 -4.27 13.70 -20.38
C ILE A 662 -4.46 13.21 -18.94
N LEU A 663 -4.86 11.96 -18.74
CA LEU A 663 -5.06 11.38 -17.43
C LEU A 663 -3.76 11.43 -16.61
N GLN A 664 -2.63 11.09 -17.23
CA GLN A 664 -1.31 11.10 -16.58
C GLN A 664 -0.89 12.53 -16.18
N ARG A 665 -1.18 13.52 -17.03
CA ARG A 665 -0.91 14.93 -16.70
C ARG A 665 -1.79 15.43 -15.55
N LEU A 666 -3.09 15.07 -15.52
CA LEU A 666 -3.99 15.43 -14.43
C LEU A 666 -3.59 14.74 -13.11
N ILE A 667 -3.19 13.45 -13.14
CA ILE A 667 -2.65 12.76 -11.98
C ILE A 667 -1.34 13.45 -11.53
N GLY A 668 -0.50 13.91 -12.47
CA GLY A 668 0.70 14.71 -12.17
C GLY A 668 0.37 15.95 -11.35
N ARG A 669 -0.61 16.73 -11.79
CA ARG A 669 -1.12 17.90 -11.06
C ARG A 669 -1.68 17.55 -9.68
N PHE A 670 -2.39 16.42 -9.58
CA PHE A 670 -2.88 15.93 -8.29
C PHE A 670 -1.73 15.65 -7.32
N CYS A 671 -0.66 15.04 -7.80
CA CYS A 671 0.50 14.69 -6.98
C CYS A 671 1.33 15.91 -6.51
N GLU A 672 1.26 17.06 -7.18
CA GLU A 672 1.87 18.31 -6.72
C GLU A 672 1.35 18.74 -5.33
N HIS A 673 0.14 18.31 -4.97
CA HIS A 673 -0.48 18.63 -3.68
C HIS A 673 -0.49 17.46 -2.70
N GLN A 674 0.46 16.51 -2.80
CA GLN A 674 0.49 15.27 -2.01
C GLN A 674 0.36 15.51 -0.49
N GLU A 675 1.02 16.53 0.04
CA GLU A 675 0.99 16.83 1.48
C GLU A 675 -0.43 17.22 1.93
N LYS A 676 -1.15 18.02 1.15
CA LYS A 676 -2.51 18.41 1.48
C LYS A 676 -3.47 17.21 1.51
N TRP A 677 -3.35 16.29 0.55
CA TRP A 677 -4.18 15.08 0.51
C TRP A 677 -3.92 14.17 1.71
N ARG A 678 -2.64 14.00 2.10
CA ARG A 678 -2.26 13.23 3.28
C ARG A 678 -2.74 13.87 4.58
N GLN A 679 -2.59 15.18 4.72
CA GLN A 679 -3.09 15.93 5.88
C GLN A 679 -4.60 15.79 6.03
N LEU A 680 -5.35 15.88 4.90
CA LEU A 680 -6.81 15.68 4.91
C LEU A 680 -7.19 14.29 5.42
N VAL A 681 -6.54 13.23 4.92
CA VAL A 681 -6.78 11.85 5.36
C VAL A 681 -6.42 11.69 6.85
N SER A 682 -5.30 12.24 7.29
CA SER A 682 -4.85 12.17 8.69
C SER A 682 -5.83 12.87 9.63
N ALA A 683 -6.27 14.10 9.29
CA ALA A 683 -7.25 14.84 10.08
C ALA A 683 -8.59 14.09 10.17
N THR A 684 -9.05 13.55 9.05
CA THR A 684 -10.30 12.80 8.96
C THR A 684 -10.24 11.49 9.75
N ALA A 685 -9.10 10.79 9.70
CA ALA A 685 -8.88 9.57 10.47
C ALA A 685 -8.89 9.83 11.97
N GLU A 686 -8.28 10.92 12.42
CA GLU A 686 -8.29 11.29 13.84
C GLU A 686 -9.68 11.67 14.34
N LEU A 687 -10.45 12.43 13.57
CA LEU A 687 -11.84 12.74 13.87
C LEU A 687 -12.69 11.48 13.96
N ASP A 688 -12.51 10.52 13.05
CA ASP A 688 -13.21 9.22 13.06
C ASP A 688 -12.89 8.40 14.32
N VAL A 689 -11.61 8.40 14.77
CA VAL A 689 -11.22 7.74 16.03
C VAL A 689 -11.84 8.42 17.24
N LEU A 690 -11.78 9.76 17.33
CA LEU A 690 -12.38 10.50 18.45
C LEU A 690 -13.89 10.25 18.55
N ILE A 691 -14.59 10.25 17.41
CA ILE A 691 -16.01 9.90 17.35
C ILE A 691 -16.23 8.43 17.73
N SER A 692 -15.36 7.51 17.28
CA SER A 692 -15.41 6.10 17.65
C SER A 692 -15.33 5.90 19.17
N LEU A 693 -14.39 6.56 19.84
CA LEU A 693 -14.27 6.54 21.31
C LEU A 693 -15.50 7.14 21.99
N ALA A 694 -16.06 8.21 21.42
CA ALA A 694 -17.28 8.82 21.93
C ALA A 694 -18.47 7.85 21.94
N PHE A 695 -18.64 7.07 20.86
CA PHE A 695 -19.73 6.09 20.73
C PHE A 695 -19.47 4.77 21.50
N ALA A 696 -18.21 4.33 21.55
CA ALA A 696 -17.87 3.06 22.19
C ALA A 696 -18.26 3.00 23.66
N SER A 697 -18.16 4.11 24.37
CA SER A 697 -18.50 4.22 25.78
C SER A 697 -20.01 4.05 26.07
N ASP A 698 -20.88 4.27 25.05
CA ASP A 698 -22.33 4.03 25.21
C ASP A 698 -22.66 2.53 25.27
N SER A 699 -21.71 1.70 24.86
CA SER A 699 -21.86 0.24 24.85
C SER A 699 -21.37 -0.44 26.14
N TYR A 700 -20.82 0.32 27.12
CA TYR A 700 -20.42 -0.27 28.40
C TYR A 700 -21.64 -0.70 29.23
N GLU A 701 -21.48 -1.81 29.94
CA GLU A 701 -22.46 -2.23 30.94
C GLU A 701 -22.28 -1.42 32.23
N GLY A 702 -23.29 -0.73 32.70
CA GLY A 702 -23.26 0.07 33.94
C GLY A 702 -22.84 1.54 33.72
N VAL A 703 -22.34 2.13 34.80
CA VAL A 703 -21.93 3.54 34.84
C VAL A 703 -20.59 3.74 34.17
N ARG A 704 -20.39 4.89 33.56
CA ARG A 704 -19.14 5.31 32.98
C ARG A 704 -18.75 6.69 33.48
N CYS A 705 -17.46 6.95 33.55
CA CYS A 705 -16.94 8.27 33.92
C CYS A 705 -15.80 8.69 32.97
N ARG A 706 -15.60 9.99 32.90
CA ARG A 706 -14.38 10.57 32.31
C ARG A 706 -13.27 10.39 33.35
N PRO A 707 -12.17 9.68 33.02
CA PRO A 707 -11.07 9.48 33.97
C PRO A 707 -10.34 10.80 34.32
N VAL A 708 -9.99 10.99 35.58
CA VAL A 708 -9.16 12.10 36.04
C VAL A 708 -7.70 11.67 35.92
N ILE A 709 -6.91 12.44 35.16
CA ILE A 709 -5.48 12.22 35.04
C ILE A 709 -4.78 13.24 35.95
N SER A 710 -4.14 12.74 37.01
CA SER A 710 -3.43 13.58 37.97
C SER A 710 -2.18 14.20 37.33
N GLY A 711 -1.88 15.46 37.59
CA GLY A 711 -0.64 16.09 37.12
C GLY A 711 0.57 15.47 37.82
N SER A 712 1.67 15.29 37.11
CA SER A 712 2.96 14.89 37.70
C SER A 712 3.61 16.12 38.30
N THR A 713 3.27 16.46 39.54
CA THR A 713 4.10 17.36 40.34
C THR A 713 5.18 16.52 41.03
N SER A 714 6.38 17.07 41.22
CA SER A 714 7.52 16.34 41.78
C SER A 714 7.27 15.73 43.15
N ASP A 715 6.22 16.14 43.83
CA ASP A 715 5.88 15.74 45.19
C ASP A 715 4.67 14.77 45.28
N ASP A 716 4.00 14.48 44.17
CA ASP A 716 2.85 13.58 44.15
C ASP A 716 3.28 12.12 44.07
N VAL A 717 2.89 11.31 45.03
CA VAL A 717 3.09 9.85 45.01
C VAL A 717 2.13 9.24 43.98
N PRO A 718 2.65 8.44 42.99
CA PRO A 718 1.80 7.81 42.01
C PRO A 718 0.65 7.02 42.64
N HIS A 719 -0.54 7.15 42.07
CA HIS A 719 -1.75 6.48 42.59
C HIS A 719 -2.75 6.09 41.50
N LEU A 720 -3.56 5.13 41.84
CA LEU A 720 -4.76 4.72 41.09
C LEU A 720 -5.91 4.53 42.09
N SER A 721 -7.02 5.19 41.81
CA SER A 721 -8.25 5.03 42.60
C SER A 721 -9.44 4.83 41.66
N ALA A 722 -10.13 3.71 41.80
CA ALA A 722 -11.32 3.37 41.06
C ALA A 722 -12.44 2.93 41.98
N THR A 723 -13.65 3.45 41.78
CA THR A 723 -14.87 3.04 42.46
C THR A 723 -15.85 2.50 41.43
N GLY A 724 -16.47 1.37 41.74
CA GLY A 724 -17.46 0.75 40.87
C GLY A 724 -16.89 0.39 39.51
N LEU A 725 -15.61 -0.03 39.42
CA LEU A 725 -14.94 -0.36 38.17
C LEU A 725 -15.59 -1.60 37.53
N GLY A 726 -16.13 -1.43 36.32
CA GLY A 726 -16.65 -2.48 35.46
C GLY A 726 -15.57 -3.05 34.53
N HIS A 727 -15.91 -3.97 33.66
CA HIS A 727 -15.03 -4.51 32.64
C HIS A 727 -15.42 -3.97 31.26
N PRO A 728 -14.51 -3.41 30.45
CA PRO A 728 -14.88 -2.79 29.17
C PRO A 728 -15.40 -3.76 28.12
N VAL A 729 -15.04 -5.05 28.22
CA VAL A 729 -15.35 -6.06 27.22
C VAL A 729 -16.36 -7.11 27.71
N LEU A 730 -16.21 -7.57 28.96
CA LEU A 730 -17.09 -8.59 29.54
C LEU A 730 -18.45 -8.01 29.91
N ARG A 731 -19.51 -8.67 29.48
CA ARG A 731 -20.91 -8.31 29.76
C ARG A 731 -21.64 -9.50 30.40
N GLY A 732 -22.67 -9.22 31.20
CA GLY A 732 -23.51 -10.24 31.82
C GLY A 732 -24.11 -11.21 30.82
N ASP A 733 -24.60 -10.71 29.70
CA ASP A 733 -25.16 -11.53 28.60
C ASP A 733 -24.18 -12.55 28.04
N THR A 734 -22.91 -12.17 27.92
CA THR A 734 -21.83 -13.05 27.40
C THR A 734 -21.40 -14.11 28.43
N LEU A 735 -21.58 -13.82 29.72
CA LEU A 735 -21.25 -14.73 30.80
C LEU A 735 -22.39 -15.74 31.12
N GLY A 736 -23.60 -15.50 30.63
CA GLY A 736 -24.77 -16.38 30.85
C GLY A 736 -25.21 -16.51 32.31
N ARG A 737 -24.73 -15.62 33.20
CA ARG A 737 -24.93 -15.69 34.65
C ARG A 737 -25.07 -14.31 35.30
N GLY A 738 -26.01 -13.49 34.86
CA GLY A 738 -26.28 -12.21 35.50
C GLY A 738 -25.23 -11.11 35.16
N SER A 739 -25.41 -9.90 35.71
CA SER A 739 -24.54 -8.74 35.45
C SER A 739 -23.15 -8.90 36.03
N PHE A 740 -22.17 -8.26 35.37
CA PHE A 740 -20.81 -8.17 35.89
C PHE A 740 -20.78 -7.41 37.21
N VAL A 741 -20.08 -7.92 38.24
CA VAL A 741 -19.97 -7.29 39.55
C VAL A 741 -18.81 -6.28 39.54
N PRO A 742 -19.08 -4.95 39.71
CA PRO A 742 -18.04 -3.93 39.72
C PRO A 742 -17.11 -4.05 40.96
N ASN A 743 -15.88 -3.57 40.82
CA ASN A 743 -14.87 -3.65 41.87
C ASN A 743 -14.35 -2.25 42.28
N ASN A 744 -13.97 -2.09 43.55
CA ASN A 744 -13.26 -0.92 44.03
C ASN A 744 -11.77 -1.26 44.15
N VAL A 745 -10.90 -0.44 43.59
CA VAL A 745 -9.45 -0.65 43.61
C VAL A 745 -8.75 0.67 43.98
N LYS A 746 -7.80 0.59 44.93
CA LYS A 746 -6.96 1.71 45.32
C LYS A 746 -5.51 1.23 45.49
N ILE A 747 -4.57 1.84 44.77
CA ILE A 747 -3.15 1.50 44.77
C ILE A 747 -2.35 2.81 44.88
N GLY A 748 -1.30 2.83 45.70
CA GLY A 748 -0.40 3.98 45.81
C GLY A 748 -1.02 5.17 46.56
N GLY A 749 -0.39 6.35 46.43
CA GLY A 749 -0.72 7.54 47.22
C GLY A 749 -0.07 7.53 48.62
N SER A 750 -0.18 8.64 49.34
CA SER A 750 0.51 8.86 50.62
C SER A 750 0.09 7.90 51.75
N GLU A 751 -1.10 7.32 51.68
CA GLU A 751 -1.68 6.48 52.75
C GLU A 751 -1.93 5.02 52.32
N LYS A 752 -1.64 4.65 51.10
CA LYS A 752 -1.96 3.31 50.53
C LYS A 752 -0.71 2.56 50.11
N ALA A 753 -0.79 1.21 50.19
CA ALA A 753 0.29 0.35 49.70
C ALA A 753 0.44 0.42 48.18
N SER A 754 1.67 0.47 47.71
CA SER A 754 2.03 0.37 46.27
C SER A 754 1.99 -1.08 45.74
N PHE A 755 1.74 -2.05 46.61
CA PHE A 755 1.72 -3.48 46.30
C PHE A 755 0.45 -4.12 46.86
N ILE A 756 -0.25 -4.91 46.05
CA ILE A 756 -1.45 -5.68 46.43
C ILE A 756 -1.21 -7.16 46.21
N LEU A 757 -1.34 -7.96 47.26
CA LEU A 757 -1.38 -9.42 47.18
C LEU A 757 -2.84 -9.88 47.07
N LEU A 758 -3.26 -10.37 45.91
CA LEU A 758 -4.62 -10.84 45.64
C LEU A 758 -4.69 -12.37 45.77
N THR A 759 -5.49 -12.86 46.73
CA THR A 759 -5.75 -14.29 46.94
C THR A 759 -7.23 -14.63 46.78
N GLY A 760 -7.56 -15.86 46.54
CA GLY A 760 -8.93 -16.34 46.42
C GLY A 760 -9.03 -17.67 45.68
N PRO A 761 -10.22 -18.29 45.62
CA PRO A 761 -10.44 -19.59 44.96
C PRO A 761 -10.21 -19.49 43.44
N ASN A 762 -9.96 -20.64 42.81
CA ASN A 762 -9.93 -20.71 41.36
C ASN A 762 -11.31 -20.35 40.80
N MET A 763 -11.35 -19.66 39.66
CA MET A 763 -12.54 -19.06 39.07
C MET A 763 -13.20 -17.94 39.90
N GLY A 764 -12.57 -17.44 40.95
CA GLY A 764 -13.04 -16.33 41.80
C GLY A 764 -12.85 -14.93 41.19
N GLY A 765 -12.45 -14.81 39.92
CA GLY A 765 -12.33 -13.53 39.23
C GLY A 765 -10.95 -12.83 39.38
N LYS A 766 -9.94 -13.45 40.02
CA LYS A 766 -8.62 -12.81 40.24
C LYS A 766 -7.98 -12.28 38.94
N SER A 767 -7.85 -13.12 37.90
CA SER A 767 -7.27 -12.72 36.62
C SER A 767 -8.14 -11.68 35.90
N THR A 768 -9.46 -11.74 36.07
CA THR A 768 -10.39 -10.75 35.52
C THR A 768 -10.16 -9.37 36.14
N LEU A 769 -9.97 -9.31 37.46
CA LEU A 769 -9.66 -8.05 38.17
C LEU A 769 -8.33 -7.44 37.67
N LEU A 770 -7.28 -8.26 37.53
CA LEU A 770 -5.99 -7.76 37.02
C LEU A 770 -6.13 -7.18 35.61
N ARG A 771 -6.80 -7.91 34.70
CA ARG A 771 -7.09 -7.42 33.34
C ARG A 771 -7.91 -6.15 33.35
N GLN A 772 -8.96 -6.10 34.16
CA GLN A 772 -9.87 -4.96 34.32
C GLN A 772 -9.13 -3.67 34.64
N VAL A 773 -8.20 -3.71 35.60
CA VAL A 773 -7.40 -2.54 36.01
C VAL A 773 -6.47 -2.09 34.87
N CYS A 774 -5.74 -3.00 34.25
CA CYS A 774 -4.85 -2.68 33.12
C CYS A 774 -5.61 -2.07 31.95
N LEU A 775 -6.77 -2.67 31.58
CA LEU A 775 -7.59 -2.15 30.49
C LEU A 775 -8.17 -0.78 30.79
N ALA A 776 -8.55 -0.50 32.06
CA ALA A 776 -9.01 0.82 32.49
C ALA A 776 -7.92 1.91 32.38
N VAL A 777 -6.67 1.58 32.72
CA VAL A 777 -5.53 2.48 32.53
C VAL A 777 -5.30 2.78 31.05
N ILE A 778 -5.34 1.74 30.18
CA ILE A 778 -5.21 1.92 28.73
C ILE A 778 -6.31 2.85 28.20
N LEU A 779 -7.57 2.61 28.58
CA LEU A 779 -8.71 3.47 28.19
C LEU A 779 -8.49 4.92 28.63
N ALA A 780 -8.08 5.14 29.87
CA ALA A 780 -7.81 6.48 30.40
C ALA A 780 -6.73 7.22 29.59
N GLN A 781 -5.64 6.53 29.25
CA GLN A 781 -4.50 7.14 28.55
C GLN A 781 -4.67 7.26 27.03
N ILE A 782 -5.62 6.56 26.40
CA ILE A 782 -6.02 6.88 25.02
C ILE A 782 -7.04 8.03 24.94
N GLY A 783 -7.55 8.50 26.08
CA GLY A 783 -8.54 9.58 26.14
C GLY A 783 -9.99 9.12 26.07
N ALA A 784 -10.26 7.82 26.29
CA ALA A 784 -11.60 7.24 26.33
C ALA A 784 -12.20 7.31 27.75
N ASP A 785 -13.53 7.15 27.83
CA ASP A 785 -14.19 6.94 29.15
C ASP A 785 -13.89 5.55 29.70
N VAL A 786 -13.98 5.43 31.00
CA VAL A 786 -13.78 4.18 31.72
C VAL A 786 -15.13 3.72 32.31
N PRO A 787 -15.45 2.40 32.26
CA PRO A 787 -16.66 1.86 32.89
C PRO A 787 -16.51 1.83 34.42
N ALA A 788 -16.65 2.97 35.07
CA ALA A 788 -16.53 3.15 36.50
C ALA A 788 -17.43 4.29 36.99
N GLU A 789 -17.74 4.32 38.29
CA GLU A 789 -18.37 5.49 38.93
C GLU A 789 -17.38 6.64 39.03
N THR A 790 -16.16 6.33 39.48
CA THR A 790 -15.03 7.27 39.52
C THR A 790 -13.74 6.56 39.18
N PHE A 791 -12.86 7.23 38.40
CA PHE A 791 -11.54 6.73 38.07
C PHE A 791 -10.52 7.85 38.05
N GLU A 792 -9.51 7.72 38.87
CA GLU A 792 -8.40 8.66 38.95
C GLU A 792 -7.08 7.90 38.89
N VAL A 793 -6.13 8.39 38.07
CA VAL A 793 -4.85 7.72 37.88
C VAL A 793 -3.75 8.73 37.59
N SER A 794 -2.57 8.51 38.19
CA SER A 794 -1.30 9.13 37.72
C SER A 794 -0.89 8.50 36.38
N PRO A 795 -0.28 9.28 35.47
CA PRO A 795 0.17 8.70 34.17
C PRO A 795 1.09 7.50 34.38
N VAL A 796 0.78 6.42 33.71
CA VAL A 796 1.54 5.16 33.74
C VAL A 796 2.41 5.09 32.52
N ASP A 797 3.71 4.85 32.70
CA ASP A 797 4.68 4.79 31.59
C ASP A 797 4.81 3.39 30.98
N ARG A 798 4.42 2.34 31.73
CA ARG A 798 4.53 0.95 31.28
C ARG A 798 3.49 0.06 31.95
N ILE A 799 2.99 -0.93 31.21
CA ILE A 799 2.22 -2.05 31.75
C ILE A 799 2.90 -3.34 31.34
N CYS A 800 3.35 -4.13 32.32
CA CYS A 800 3.85 -5.48 32.14
C CYS A 800 2.83 -6.47 32.69
N VAL A 801 2.50 -7.51 31.94
CA VAL A 801 1.48 -8.50 32.34
C VAL A 801 2.02 -9.89 32.16
N ARG A 802 1.96 -10.67 33.24
CA ARG A 802 2.23 -12.10 33.22
C ARG A 802 0.97 -12.87 33.60
N MET A 803 0.45 -13.73 32.73
CA MET A 803 -0.72 -14.58 32.97
C MET A 803 -0.52 -15.96 32.35
N GLY A 804 -0.39 -16.96 33.22
CA GLY A 804 -0.36 -18.36 32.84
C GLY A 804 0.93 -18.81 32.16
N ALA A 805 1.24 -20.09 32.22
CA ALA A 805 2.34 -20.70 31.54
C ALA A 805 1.87 -21.20 30.16
N LYS A 806 2.46 -20.69 29.08
CA LYS A 806 2.33 -21.26 27.73
C LYS A 806 3.60 -22.03 27.40
N ASP A 807 3.45 -23.33 27.13
CA ASP A 807 4.56 -24.12 26.61
C ASP A 807 4.85 -23.68 25.17
N HIS A 808 6.01 -23.06 24.97
CA HIS A 808 6.53 -22.79 23.64
C HIS A 808 7.42 -23.97 23.17
N ILE A 809 6.77 -25.10 22.85
CA ILE A 809 7.45 -26.34 22.44
C ILE A 809 8.40 -26.09 21.26
N MET A 810 8.00 -25.25 20.32
CA MET A 810 8.83 -24.91 19.15
C MET A 810 10.08 -24.07 19.49
N ALA A 811 10.06 -23.33 20.61
CA ALA A 811 11.20 -22.55 21.07
C ALA A 811 12.12 -23.34 22.02
N GLY A 812 11.75 -24.57 22.41
CA GLY A 812 12.51 -25.40 23.30
C GLY A 812 12.67 -24.86 24.72
N GLN A 813 11.82 -23.91 25.14
CA GLN A 813 11.85 -23.31 26.47
C GLN A 813 10.80 -23.96 27.39
N SER A 814 11.22 -24.27 28.61
CA SER A 814 10.29 -24.76 29.63
C SER A 814 9.40 -23.60 30.11
N THR A 815 8.21 -23.92 30.62
CA THR A 815 7.29 -22.95 31.25
C THR A 815 7.98 -22.12 32.31
N PHE A 816 8.83 -22.74 33.14
CA PHE A 816 9.58 -22.09 34.20
C PHE A 816 10.57 -21.03 33.68
N LEU A 817 11.30 -21.32 32.59
CA LEU A 817 12.25 -20.36 32.02
C LEU A 817 11.52 -19.17 31.37
N THR A 818 10.39 -19.43 30.71
CA THR A 818 9.52 -18.37 30.16
C THR A 818 9.00 -17.48 31.29
N GLU A 819 8.60 -18.08 32.42
CA GLU A 819 8.14 -17.34 33.60
C GLU A 819 9.21 -16.46 34.21
N LEU A 820 10.45 -16.95 34.30
CA LEU A 820 11.59 -16.18 34.83
C LEU A 820 11.96 -15.02 33.90
N SER A 821 12.03 -15.24 32.59
CA SER A 821 12.37 -14.16 31.65
C SER A 821 11.31 -13.06 31.60
N GLU A 822 10.01 -13.42 31.63
CA GLU A 822 8.94 -12.42 31.74
C GLU A 822 8.98 -11.62 33.05
N THR A 823 9.38 -12.26 34.15
CA THR A 823 9.53 -11.59 35.43
C THR A 823 10.77 -10.70 35.47
N ALA A 824 11.86 -11.10 34.83
CA ALA A 824 13.09 -10.30 34.72
C ALA A 824 12.85 -8.97 33.98
N VAL A 825 11.97 -8.96 32.96
CA VAL A 825 11.57 -7.73 32.25
C VAL A 825 10.81 -6.74 33.17
N MET A 826 10.15 -7.24 34.22
CA MET A 826 9.40 -6.41 35.18
C MET A 826 10.30 -5.76 36.21
N LEU A 827 11.46 -6.36 36.52
CA LEU A 827 12.45 -5.88 37.52
C LEU A 827 13.47 -4.94 36.89
#